data_324b2abf4dd465fe7c28a7df200bf885
#
_entry.id   324b2abf4dd465fe7c28a7df200bf885
#
_cell.length_a   1.000
_cell.length_b   1.000
_cell.length_c   1.000
_cell.angle_alpha   90.00
_cell.angle_beta   90.00
_cell.angle_gamma   90.00
#
_symmetry.space_group_name_H-M   'P 1'
#
loop_
_entity.id
_entity.type
_entity.pdbx_description
1 polymer ?
#
loop_
_entity_poly.entity_id
_entity_poly.type
_entity_poly.pdbx_seq_one_letter_code
_entity_poly.pdbx_strand_id
1 'polypeptide(L)'
;VEVILADGNLVQFEDLSAEALHEKLSLQTLEGTIYRTVIELLESHGQAIVDAFPDPSIIRRTTGYALDVLYRDYQPFNPEGKPFNLTPLICGSEGTLGVITKATLKLVDLPKHRQLFCAHFDSIYTAMQVVPQYLAFKPAAIELIDKETLDGTKNNAEQTQNRFWVQQDPEAVLVVELFDEDAESLQKCLKNDQAWMLQQGAYACPISDPQDSSKVWNLRKAGLGLLMGKPTRDKAVAVIEDAAVPVADLPAFYQDTQALMAELDIGCVYYGHACVGLIHVRPEMDLATDKGKQLFQTVAERSAALVKKYRGAISGEHGDGRIRAPFIKDQVGDAVYQHLVTLKQTFDPQNLFNPGVIIGDTPITENLRANRQPQQFLSPGYNWQKDLSLMDAVEKCNGAGACRKSAGNGVMCPSYQATREENYSTRGRSNLLRRALTEPNPLTALKQPELQDALSLCLGCKACKSECPASVDMARLKSEVLYQVNDFSLSGLSIKFYGAIMKLGAIAPGLYNSVQNLAMVKWLMAVDARRTLPKLANQSIAKWLAHQPAAEIVSDDQQTVWLLLDLYVQYQEPNIAQAAMQSLQALGLNVKPILLTSSPRALLSQGLLKEAKTALAEIQQQLNAVTAEDFVVGIEPSDTLVWRDEAIDLVTENDQAWSFSSVLLFEELILKLNETQSLDFQPLRQTVWLHVHCHQKSLAKPAEVVKALQLIPELRVNTIQSGCCGMSGEFGYKNYEVSHKIASQTLLPTLEKADNNDLVVATGTSCRHQIEDFADKQGLHPAEIFWMALNRKSD
;
A
#
# COMPACT_ATOMS: atom_id res chain seq x y z
N VAL A 1 -26.67 20.15 -11.96
CA VAL A 1 -25.35 20.56 -11.45
C VAL A 1 -25.23 22.07 -11.48
N GLU A 2 -24.49 22.62 -10.49
CA GLU A 2 -24.14 24.05 -10.43
C GLU A 2 -22.69 24.21 -10.89
N VAL A 3 -22.44 25.16 -11.79
CA VAL A 3 -21.17 25.29 -12.50
C VAL A 3 -20.75 26.76 -12.58
N ILE A 4 -19.48 27.07 -12.31
CA ILE A 4 -18.88 28.36 -12.65
C ILE A 4 -18.34 28.27 -14.08
N LEU A 5 -18.82 29.15 -14.95
CA LEU A 5 -18.39 29.27 -16.33
C LEU A 5 -17.14 30.15 -16.51
N ALA A 6 -16.57 30.21 -17.70
CA ALA A 6 -15.33 30.93 -17.99
C ALA A 6 -15.43 32.45 -17.78
N ASP A 7 -16.64 33.00 -17.81
CA ASP A 7 -16.92 34.42 -17.51
C ASP A 7 -17.10 34.73 -16.03
N GLY A 8 -16.93 33.69 -15.14
CA GLY A 8 -17.11 33.80 -13.70
C GLY A 8 -18.54 33.69 -13.21
N ASN A 9 -19.51 33.57 -14.09
CA ASN A 9 -20.92 33.44 -13.71
C ASN A 9 -21.24 32.04 -13.19
N LEU A 10 -22.04 31.98 -12.13
CA LEU A 10 -22.59 30.76 -11.58
C LEU A 10 -23.89 30.41 -12.29
N VAL A 11 -23.95 29.22 -12.90
CA VAL A 11 -25.12 28.74 -13.64
C VAL A 11 -25.57 27.39 -13.10
N GLN A 12 -26.87 27.09 -13.31
CA GLN A 12 -27.43 25.79 -12.95
C GLN A 12 -27.89 25.05 -14.21
N PHE A 13 -27.36 23.85 -14.46
CA PHE A 13 -27.85 22.95 -15.50
C PHE A 13 -28.75 21.91 -14.83
N GLU A 14 -30.03 21.92 -15.23
CA GLU A 14 -31.10 21.09 -14.70
C GLU A 14 -32.11 20.77 -15.80
N ASP A 15 -33.11 19.96 -15.49
CA ASP A 15 -34.18 19.64 -16.43
C ASP A 15 -35.02 20.90 -16.75
N LEU A 16 -35.13 21.21 -18.03
CA LEU A 16 -35.84 22.40 -18.52
C LEU A 16 -37.13 22.02 -19.26
N SER A 17 -38.22 22.74 -18.97
CA SER A 17 -39.39 22.72 -19.85
C SER A 17 -39.08 23.42 -21.17
N ALA A 18 -39.97 23.29 -22.18
CA ALA A 18 -39.82 23.98 -23.45
C ALA A 18 -39.77 25.51 -23.30
N GLU A 19 -40.59 26.06 -22.38
CA GLU A 19 -40.61 27.50 -22.07
C GLU A 19 -39.29 27.93 -21.42
N ALA A 20 -38.82 27.20 -20.42
CA ALA A 20 -37.54 27.48 -19.73
C ALA A 20 -36.35 27.39 -20.68
N LEU A 21 -36.35 26.43 -21.62
CA LEU A 21 -35.35 26.34 -22.67
C LEU A 21 -35.39 27.56 -23.58
N HIS A 22 -36.58 28.01 -24.00
CA HIS A 22 -36.72 29.21 -24.81
C HIS A 22 -36.19 30.47 -24.08
N GLU A 23 -36.43 30.58 -22.77
CA GLU A 23 -35.85 31.65 -21.96
C GLU A 23 -34.31 31.60 -21.96
N LYS A 24 -33.71 30.42 -21.75
CA LYS A 24 -32.26 30.25 -21.82
C LYS A 24 -31.68 30.65 -23.19
N LEU A 25 -32.33 30.27 -24.28
CA LEU A 25 -31.92 30.62 -25.64
C LEU A 25 -31.97 32.15 -25.92
N SER A 26 -32.81 32.91 -25.20
CA SER A 26 -32.95 34.37 -25.34
C SER A 26 -31.84 35.16 -24.60
N LEU A 27 -31.13 34.54 -23.68
CA LEU A 27 -30.08 35.18 -22.85
C LEU A 27 -28.94 35.71 -23.73
N GLN A 28 -28.51 36.95 -23.46
CA GLN A 28 -27.34 37.56 -24.11
C GLN A 28 -26.03 37.37 -23.29
N THR A 29 -25.95 36.25 -22.59
CA THR A 29 -24.83 35.85 -21.74
C THR A 29 -24.08 34.69 -22.36
N LEU A 30 -22.92 34.30 -21.74
CA LEU A 30 -22.21 33.09 -22.11
C LEU A 30 -23.11 31.85 -21.97
N GLU A 31 -23.92 31.77 -20.92
CA GLU A 31 -24.90 30.69 -20.73
C GLU A 31 -25.85 30.60 -21.93
N GLY A 32 -26.47 31.71 -22.35
CA GLY A 32 -27.36 31.70 -23.51
C GLY A 32 -26.65 31.32 -24.82
N THR A 33 -25.39 31.72 -24.97
CA THR A 33 -24.57 31.30 -26.12
C THR A 33 -24.32 29.80 -26.12
N ILE A 34 -24.04 29.22 -24.98
CA ILE A 34 -23.87 27.76 -24.82
C ILE A 34 -25.13 27.02 -25.26
N TYR A 35 -26.30 27.41 -24.74
CA TYR A 35 -27.57 26.78 -25.13
C TYR A 35 -27.83 26.88 -26.63
N ARG A 36 -27.66 28.06 -27.23
CA ARG A 36 -27.86 28.27 -28.71
C ARG A 36 -26.89 27.38 -29.49
N THR A 37 -25.61 27.38 -29.17
CA THR A 37 -24.62 26.57 -29.89
C THR A 37 -24.93 25.07 -29.80
N VAL A 38 -25.31 24.55 -28.63
CA VAL A 38 -25.64 23.12 -28.49
C VAL A 38 -26.90 22.77 -29.31
N ILE A 39 -27.94 23.57 -29.24
CA ILE A 39 -29.17 23.34 -30.03
C ILE A 39 -28.87 23.36 -31.52
N GLU A 40 -28.18 24.41 -32.04
CA GLU A 40 -27.81 24.53 -33.44
C GLU A 40 -26.96 23.36 -33.96
N LEU A 41 -25.97 22.92 -33.18
CA LEU A 41 -25.15 21.75 -33.51
C LEU A 41 -25.98 20.47 -33.61
N LEU A 42 -26.89 20.25 -32.67
CA LEU A 42 -27.69 19.03 -32.64
C LEU A 42 -28.81 19.04 -33.67
N GLU A 43 -29.44 20.19 -33.95
CA GLU A 43 -30.44 20.32 -35.05
C GLU A 43 -29.79 20.06 -36.40
N SER A 44 -28.59 20.58 -36.63
CA SER A 44 -27.93 20.48 -37.94
C SER A 44 -27.20 19.17 -38.16
N HIS A 45 -26.64 18.56 -37.09
CA HIS A 45 -25.67 17.47 -37.20
C HIS A 45 -25.93 16.29 -36.25
N GLY A 46 -27.03 16.27 -35.49
CA GLY A 46 -27.26 15.30 -34.43
C GLY A 46 -27.17 13.84 -34.87
N GLN A 47 -27.76 13.47 -36.03
CA GLN A 47 -27.68 12.10 -36.54
C GLN A 47 -26.22 11.71 -36.89
N ALA A 48 -25.49 12.60 -37.55
CA ALA A 48 -24.08 12.34 -37.89
C ALA A 48 -23.21 12.20 -36.64
N ILE A 49 -23.54 12.94 -35.58
CA ILE A 49 -22.87 12.81 -34.27
C ILE A 49 -23.14 11.41 -33.66
N VAL A 50 -24.41 10.97 -33.64
CA VAL A 50 -24.76 9.63 -33.08
C VAL A 50 -24.07 8.50 -33.87
N ASP A 51 -24.04 8.62 -35.22
CA ASP A 51 -23.42 7.61 -36.08
C ASP A 51 -21.89 7.51 -35.89
N ALA A 52 -21.25 8.61 -35.54
CA ALA A 52 -19.80 8.68 -35.33
C ALA A 52 -19.36 8.28 -33.93
N PHE A 53 -20.24 8.36 -32.95
CA PHE A 53 -19.93 8.03 -31.56
C PHE A 53 -19.91 6.51 -31.33
N PRO A 54 -19.36 6.04 -30.20
CA PRO A 54 -19.38 4.63 -29.80
C PRO A 54 -20.80 4.04 -29.78
N ASP A 55 -20.89 2.72 -29.92
CA ASP A 55 -22.15 1.99 -29.92
C ASP A 55 -23.02 2.33 -28.68
N PRO A 56 -24.31 2.67 -28.88
CA PRO A 56 -25.19 3.03 -27.75
C PRO A 56 -25.39 1.95 -26.68
N SER A 57 -25.12 0.68 -26.99
CA SER A 57 -25.17 -0.42 -26.02
C SER A 57 -24.06 -0.35 -24.99
N ILE A 58 -23.02 0.45 -25.22
CA ILE A 58 -21.91 0.64 -24.27
C ILE A 58 -22.38 1.58 -23.17
N ILE A 59 -22.62 1.03 -21.98
CA ILE A 59 -23.16 1.74 -20.82
C ILE A 59 -22.11 2.66 -20.20
N ARG A 60 -20.84 2.20 -20.11
CA ARG A 60 -19.71 2.99 -19.56
C ARG A 60 -18.88 3.55 -20.68
N ARG A 61 -18.98 4.84 -20.89
CA ARG A 61 -18.13 5.57 -21.83
C ARG A 61 -17.98 7.03 -21.44
N THR A 62 -16.80 7.57 -21.64
CA THR A 62 -16.42 8.95 -21.38
C THR A 62 -15.68 9.58 -22.58
N THR A 63 -15.70 8.95 -23.75
CA THR A 63 -15.04 9.46 -24.96
C THR A 63 -15.72 10.73 -25.47
N GLY A 64 -14.98 11.82 -25.54
CA GLY A 64 -15.46 13.14 -26.02
C GLY A 64 -16.50 13.79 -25.10
N TYR A 65 -17.26 14.73 -25.63
CA TYR A 65 -18.40 15.33 -24.95
C TYR A 65 -19.71 14.67 -25.41
N ALA A 66 -20.60 14.34 -24.50
CA ALA A 66 -21.78 13.50 -24.72
C ALA A 66 -22.91 14.17 -25.55
N LEU A 67 -22.57 14.73 -26.71
CA LEU A 67 -23.52 15.35 -27.64
C LEU A 67 -24.51 14.34 -28.19
N ASP A 68 -24.08 13.11 -28.47
CA ASP A 68 -24.93 12.04 -28.97
C ASP A 68 -25.99 11.62 -27.95
N VAL A 69 -25.67 11.66 -26.64
CA VAL A 69 -26.63 11.38 -25.57
C VAL A 69 -27.73 12.44 -25.55
N LEU A 70 -27.36 13.70 -25.72
CA LEU A 70 -28.36 14.78 -25.79
C LEU A 70 -29.31 14.60 -26.97
N TYR A 71 -28.77 14.27 -28.14
CA TYR A 71 -29.60 14.07 -29.34
C TYR A 71 -30.51 12.83 -29.21
N ARG A 72 -30.00 11.75 -28.70
CA ARG A 72 -30.71 10.49 -28.63
C ARG A 72 -31.73 10.43 -27.49
N ASP A 73 -31.43 11.00 -26.32
CA ASP A 73 -32.18 10.74 -25.09
C ASP A 73 -32.96 11.95 -24.56
N TYR A 74 -32.82 13.16 -25.16
CA TYR A 74 -33.40 14.40 -24.64
C TYR A 74 -34.27 15.15 -25.68
N GLN A 75 -35.32 15.84 -25.18
CA GLN A 75 -36.10 16.78 -25.94
C GLN A 75 -35.26 18.02 -26.31
N PRO A 76 -35.51 18.71 -27.42
CA PRO A 76 -36.58 18.44 -28.38
C PRO A 76 -36.22 17.36 -29.42
N PHE A 77 -34.99 16.85 -29.44
CA PHE A 77 -34.47 15.93 -30.46
C PHE A 77 -35.15 14.55 -30.40
N ASN A 78 -35.43 14.07 -29.19
CA ASN A 78 -36.23 12.89 -28.94
C ASN A 78 -37.54 13.31 -28.22
N PRO A 79 -38.69 13.29 -28.92
CA PRO A 79 -39.97 13.70 -28.32
C PRO A 79 -40.38 12.87 -27.08
N GLU A 80 -40.01 11.59 -27.04
CA GLU A 80 -40.26 10.67 -25.94
C GLU A 80 -39.12 10.71 -24.86
N GLY A 81 -38.13 11.57 -25.11
CA GLY A 81 -36.93 11.69 -24.27
C GLY A 81 -37.18 12.50 -22.99
N LYS A 82 -36.12 12.58 -22.20
CA LYS A 82 -36.09 13.38 -20.99
C LYS A 82 -36.19 14.88 -21.30
N PRO A 83 -36.62 15.74 -20.35
CA PRO A 83 -36.50 17.19 -20.47
C PRO A 83 -35.07 17.61 -20.81
N PHE A 84 -34.91 18.68 -21.62
CA PHE A 84 -33.57 19.13 -22.01
C PHE A 84 -32.70 19.48 -20.80
N ASN A 85 -31.45 18.98 -20.79
CA ASN A 85 -30.52 19.20 -19.68
C ASN A 85 -29.07 19.07 -20.18
N LEU A 86 -28.24 20.08 -19.93
CA LEU A 86 -26.81 20.07 -20.31
C LEU A 86 -25.89 19.30 -19.35
N THR A 87 -26.42 18.77 -18.25
CA THR A 87 -25.62 17.99 -17.29
C THR A 87 -24.82 16.86 -17.93
N PRO A 88 -25.30 16.10 -18.94
CA PRO A 88 -24.49 15.08 -19.61
C PRO A 88 -23.19 15.58 -20.23
N LEU A 89 -23.13 16.84 -20.68
CA LEU A 89 -21.89 17.42 -21.22
C LEU A 89 -20.87 17.71 -20.11
N ILE A 90 -21.35 18.08 -18.93
CA ILE A 90 -20.52 18.40 -17.78
C ILE A 90 -19.97 17.10 -17.15
N CYS A 91 -20.81 16.05 -17.10
CA CYS A 91 -20.38 14.71 -16.67
C CYS A 91 -19.38 14.13 -17.68
N GLY A 92 -18.16 13.82 -17.23
CA GLY A 92 -17.09 13.35 -18.11
C GLY A 92 -16.32 14.45 -18.85
N SER A 93 -16.62 15.74 -18.63
CA SER A 93 -15.88 16.84 -19.26
C SER A 93 -14.46 17.07 -18.69
N GLU A 94 -14.06 16.36 -17.67
CA GLU A 94 -12.71 16.42 -17.08
C GLU A 94 -12.28 17.84 -16.68
N GLY A 95 -13.24 18.69 -16.27
CA GLY A 95 -12.98 20.07 -15.90
C GLY A 95 -12.63 21.00 -17.08
N THR A 96 -12.93 20.61 -18.32
CA THR A 96 -12.63 21.43 -19.53
C THR A 96 -13.73 22.43 -19.87
N LEU A 97 -14.95 22.27 -19.34
CA LEU A 97 -16.12 23.10 -19.65
C LEU A 97 -16.53 24.05 -18.52
N GLY A 98 -16.01 23.88 -17.33
CA GLY A 98 -16.32 24.70 -16.16
C GLY A 98 -15.94 24.05 -14.86
N VAL A 99 -16.18 24.74 -13.74
CA VAL A 99 -15.91 24.26 -12.39
C VAL A 99 -17.22 23.90 -11.69
N ILE A 100 -17.40 22.60 -11.36
CA ILE A 100 -18.58 22.13 -10.64
C ILE A 100 -18.47 22.55 -9.18
N THR A 101 -19.47 23.28 -8.67
CA THR A 101 -19.57 23.72 -7.28
C THR A 101 -20.56 22.89 -6.47
N LYS A 102 -21.62 22.36 -7.14
CA LYS A 102 -22.64 21.54 -6.49
C LYS A 102 -23.21 20.51 -7.47
N ALA A 103 -23.46 19.31 -6.97
CA ALA A 103 -24.14 18.26 -7.72
C ALA A 103 -25.28 17.65 -6.88
N THR A 104 -26.44 17.45 -7.51
CA THR A 104 -27.54 16.66 -6.94
C THR A 104 -27.54 15.28 -7.56
N LEU A 105 -27.42 14.24 -6.74
CA LEU A 105 -27.34 12.86 -7.16
C LEU A 105 -28.62 12.11 -6.87
N LYS A 106 -29.05 11.26 -7.81
CA LYS A 106 -30.12 10.30 -7.59
C LYS A 106 -29.56 9.12 -6.77
N LEU A 107 -30.16 8.85 -5.63
CA LEU A 107 -29.81 7.69 -4.81
C LEU A 107 -30.55 6.44 -5.28
N VAL A 108 -29.94 5.30 -5.04
CA VAL A 108 -30.53 3.98 -5.21
C VAL A 108 -30.52 3.26 -3.86
N ASP A 109 -31.52 2.40 -3.63
CA ASP A 109 -31.59 1.61 -2.42
C ASP A 109 -30.44 0.59 -2.37
N LEU A 110 -29.91 0.38 -1.16
CA LEU A 110 -28.93 -0.66 -0.95
C LEU A 110 -29.64 -2.03 -0.96
N PRO A 111 -29.10 -3.03 -1.66
CA PRO A 111 -29.67 -4.38 -1.63
C PRO A 111 -29.59 -4.96 -0.21
N LYS A 112 -30.67 -5.65 0.22
CA LYS A 112 -30.71 -6.27 1.56
C LYS A 112 -29.70 -7.43 1.66
N HIS A 113 -29.60 -8.21 0.61
CA HIS A 113 -28.70 -9.34 0.57
C HIS A 113 -27.80 -9.24 -0.66
N ARG A 114 -26.52 -9.46 -0.45
CA ARG A 114 -25.51 -9.51 -1.51
C ARG A 114 -24.53 -10.64 -1.22
N GLN A 115 -24.14 -11.36 -2.24
CA GLN A 115 -23.14 -12.42 -2.13
C GLN A 115 -22.48 -12.64 -3.48
N LEU A 116 -21.31 -13.25 -3.48
CA LEU A 116 -20.55 -13.49 -4.70
C LEU A 116 -20.06 -14.93 -4.79
N PHE A 117 -19.77 -15.35 -6.01
CA PHE A 117 -18.98 -16.54 -6.31
C PHE A 117 -17.83 -16.20 -7.26
N CYS A 118 -16.81 -17.07 -7.29
CA CYS A 118 -15.60 -16.88 -8.07
C CYS A 118 -15.43 -18.05 -9.05
N ALA A 119 -15.75 -17.84 -10.33
CA ALA A 119 -15.62 -18.88 -11.35
C ALA A 119 -14.21 -18.89 -11.93
N HIS A 120 -13.50 -20.03 -11.84
CA HIS A 120 -12.11 -20.22 -12.23
C HIS A 120 -12.00 -20.89 -13.58
N PHE A 121 -11.15 -20.33 -14.45
CA PHE A 121 -10.96 -20.79 -15.82
C PHE A 121 -9.48 -21.00 -16.16
N ASP A 122 -9.22 -21.98 -17.03
CA ASP A 122 -7.88 -22.26 -17.58
C ASP A 122 -7.52 -21.31 -18.75
N SER A 123 -8.41 -20.40 -19.13
CA SER A 123 -8.22 -19.46 -20.23
C SER A 123 -9.05 -18.19 -20.03
N ILE A 124 -8.42 -17.02 -20.24
CA ILE A 124 -9.12 -15.72 -20.25
C ILE A 124 -10.17 -15.70 -21.38
N TYR A 125 -9.86 -16.27 -22.54
CA TYR A 125 -10.79 -16.30 -23.66
C TYR A 125 -12.07 -17.05 -23.32
N THR A 126 -11.97 -18.23 -22.70
CA THR A 126 -13.14 -19.01 -22.24
C THR A 126 -13.96 -18.22 -21.22
N ALA A 127 -13.30 -17.55 -20.28
CA ALA A 127 -13.99 -16.66 -19.34
C ALA A 127 -14.75 -15.55 -20.06
N MET A 128 -14.13 -14.92 -21.06
CA MET A 128 -14.80 -13.85 -21.85
C MET A 128 -15.99 -14.35 -22.67
N GLN A 129 -15.95 -15.58 -23.21
CA GLN A 129 -17.07 -16.17 -23.95
C GLN A 129 -18.33 -16.39 -23.10
N VAL A 130 -18.14 -16.64 -21.81
CA VAL A 130 -19.24 -16.86 -20.85
C VAL A 130 -19.97 -15.55 -20.52
N VAL A 131 -19.28 -14.43 -20.49
CA VAL A 131 -19.83 -13.14 -20.01
C VAL A 131 -21.09 -12.70 -20.79
N PRO A 132 -21.13 -12.63 -22.14
CA PRO A 132 -22.31 -12.20 -22.87
C PRO A 132 -23.54 -13.08 -22.59
N GLN A 133 -23.32 -14.38 -22.41
CA GLN A 133 -24.40 -15.35 -22.16
C GLN A 133 -24.95 -15.20 -20.73
N TYR A 134 -24.04 -14.95 -19.76
CA TYR A 134 -24.41 -14.82 -18.36
C TYR A 134 -25.18 -13.53 -18.04
N LEU A 135 -25.09 -12.49 -18.85
CA LEU A 135 -25.88 -11.27 -18.64
C LEU A 135 -27.38 -11.50 -18.58
N ALA A 136 -27.90 -12.60 -19.20
CA ALA A 136 -29.30 -12.98 -19.09
C ALA A 136 -29.75 -13.28 -17.64
N PHE A 137 -28.82 -13.63 -16.75
CA PHE A 137 -29.04 -13.84 -15.32
C PHE A 137 -29.05 -12.55 -14.49
N LYS A 138 -28.79 -11.40 -15.12
CA LYS A 138 -28.79 -10.05 -14.51
C LYS A 138 -27.88 -9.90 -13.28
N PRO A 139 -26.59 -10.24 -13.37
CA PRO A 139 -25.66 -10.05 -12.27
C PRO A 139 -25.52 -8.58 -11.90
N ALA A 140 -25.22 -8.30 -10.65
CA ALA A 140 -24.88 -6.96 -10.17
C ALA A 140 -23.47 -6.52 -10.64
N ALA A 141 -22.52 -7.47 -10.71
CA ALA A 141 -21.18 -7.28 -11.23
C ALA A 141 -20.59 -8.56 -11.80
N ILE A 142 -19.75 -8.44 -12.82
CA ILE A 142 -18.82 -9.48 -13.29
C ILE A 142 -17.45 -8.83 -13.47
N GLU A 143 -16.50 -9.23 -12.64
CA GLU A 143 -15.13 -8.71 -12.66
C GLU A 143 -14.16 -9.78 -13.14
N LEU A 144 -13.34 -9.44 -14.13
CA LEU A 144 -12.23 -10.30 -14.55
C LEU A 144 -11.00 -10.02 -13.70
N ILE A 145 -10.35 -11.09 -13.25
CA ILE A 145 -9.00 -11.06 -12.64
C ILE A 145 -8.16 -12.11 -13.37
N ASP A 146 -7.03 -11.70 -13.92
CA ASP A 146 -6.09 -12.61 -14.60
C ASP A 146 -5.05 -13.22 -13.64
N LYS A 147 -4.31 -14.20 -14.17
CA LYS A 147 -3.24 -14.89 -13.46
C LYS A 147 -2.15 -13.94 -12.95
N GLU A 148 -1.73 -12.97 -13.76
CA GLU A 148 -0.66 -12.03 -13.38
C GLU A 148 -1.03 -11.20 -12.15
N THR A 149 -2.26 -10.75 -12.07
CA THR A 149 -2.81 -10.07 -10.89
C THR A 149 -2.85 -11.01 -9.69
N LEU A 150 -3.33 -12.25 -9.88
CA LEU A 150 -3.40 -13.25 -8.81
C LEU A 150 -2.02 -13.65 -8.29
N ASP A 151 -1.03 -13.79 -9.16
CA ASP A 151 0.34 -14.15 -8.78
C ASP A 151 1.00 -13.04 -7.94
N GLY A 152 0.74 -11.77 -8.27
CA GLY A 152 1.18 -10.63 -7.46
C GLY A 152 0.70 -10.69 -6.00
N THR A 153 -0.41 -11.36 -5.73
CA THR A 153 -0.94 -11.49 -4.36
C THR A 153 -0.23 -12.56 -3.52
N LYS A 154 0.49 -13.51 -4.13
CA LYS A 154 1.13 -14.64 -3.44
C LYS A 154 2.16 -14.17 -2.40
N ASN A 155 2.88 -13.09 -2.69
CA ASN A 155 3.97 -12.56 -1.85
C ASN A 155 3.61 -11.28 -1.08
N ASN A 156 2.35 -10.84 -1.12
CA ASN A 156 1.88 -9.68 -0.36
C ASN A 156 1.21 -10.13 0.94
N ALA A 157 1.74 -9.71 2.09
CA ALA A 157 1.30 -10.18 3.41
C ALA A 157 -0.20 -9.94 3.69
N GLU A 158 -0.76 -8.82 3.21
CA GLU A 158 -2.19 -8.52 3.36
C GLU A 158 -3.02 -9.37 2.39
N GLN A 159 -2.60 -9.46 1.12
CA GLN A 159 -3.38 -10.12 0.09
C GLN A 159 -3.31 -11.65 0.14
N THR A 160 -2.25 -12.23 0.68
CA THR A 160 -2.16 -13.69 0.91
C THR A 160 -3.34 -14.19 1.75
N GLN A 161 -3.79 -13.42 2.74
CA GLN A 161 -4.95 -13.77 3.57
C GLN A 161 -6.28 -13.67 2.81
N ASN A 162 -6.33 -12.85 1.76
CA ASN A 162 -7.51 -12.64 0.93
C ASN A 162 -7.64 -13.68 -0.19
N ARG A 163 -6.70 -14.65 -0.31
CA ARG A 163 -6.67 -15.70 -1.35
C ARG A 163 -7.43 -16.98 -1.02
N PHE A 164 -8.10 -17.06 0.12
CA PHE A 164 -8.76 -18.29 0.63
C PHE A 164 -9.73 -18.94 -0.37
N TRP A 165 -10.27 -18.17 -1.30
CA TRP A 165 -11.21 -18.61 -2.33
C TRP A 165 -10.51 -19.04 -3.63
N VAL A 166 -9.23 -18.73 -3.84
CA VAL A 166 -8.50 -19.11 -5.05
C VAL A 166 -8.14 -20.59 -4.99
N GLN A 167 -8.64 -21.35 -5.97
CA GLN A 167 -8.40 -22.79 -6.07
C GLN A 167 -7.45 -23.09 -7.24
N GLN A 168 -6.46 -23.96 -7.02
CA GLN A 168 -5.40 -24.27 -7.99
C GLN A 168 -4.66 -23.03 -8.47
N ASP A 169 -4.39 -22.92 -9.79
CA ASP A 169 -3.62 -21.81 -10.41
C ASP A 169 -4.37 -21.31 -11.67
N PRO A 170 -5.47 -20.56 -11.51
CA PRO A 170 -6.33 -20.13 -12.61
C PRO A 170 -5.63 -19.11 -13.52
N GLU A 171 -5.84 -19.27 -14.85
CA GLU A 171 -5.47 -18.25 -15.83
C GLU A 171 -6.41 -17.05 -15.77
N ALA A 172 -7.66 -17.28 -15.38
CA ALA A 172 -8.65 -16.23 -15.18
C ALA A 172 -9.66 -16.60 -14.10
N VAL A 173 -10.15 -15.60 -13.38
CA VAL A 173 -11.30 -15.72 -12.48
C VAL A 173 -12.32 -14.64 -12.84
N LEU A 174 -13.59 -15.05 -12.95
CA LEU A 174 -14.73 -14.15 -12.95
C LEU A 174 -15.31 -14.08 -11.54
N VAL A 175 -15.20 -12.91 -10.90
CA VAL A 175 -15.89 -12.62 -9.64
C VAL A 175 -17.27 -12.08 -10.00
N VAL A 176 -18.31 -12.84 -9.64
CA VAL A 176 -19.71 -12.51 -9.95
C VAL A 176 -20.44 -12.17 -8.67
N GLU A 177 -21.04 -10.99 -8.61
CA GLU A 177 -21.84 -10.54 -7.46
C GLU A 177 -23.32 -10.53 -7.84
N LEU A 178 -24.16 -11.07 -6.95
CA LEU A 178 -25.61 -11.07 -7.07
C LEU A 178 -26.24 -10.31 -5.89
N PHE A 179 -27.35 -9.65 -6.18
CA PHE A 179 -28.19 -8.95 -5.22
C PHE A 179 -29.58 -9.53 -5.19
N ASP A 180 -30.20 -9.59 -4.01
CA ASP A 180 -31.61 -9.97 -3.88
C ASP A 180 -32.22 -9.32 -2.63
N GLU A 181 -33.53 -9.14 -2.61
CA GLU A 181 -34.30 -8.69 -1.46
C GLU A 181 -34.58 -9.84 -0.47
N ASP A 182 -34.48 -11.12 -0.93
CA ASP A 182 -34.69 -12.34 -0.19
C ASP A 182 -33.45 -13.23 -0.13
N ALA A 183 -33.06 -13.62 1.09
CA ALA A 183 -31.84 -14.42 1.31
C ALA A 183 -31.94 -15.85 0.72
N GLU A 184 -33.11 -16.50 0.80
CA GLU A 184 -33.30 -17.86 0.27
C GLU A 184 -33.27 -17.86 -1.25
N SER A 185 -33.92 -16.89 -1.86
CA SER A 185 -33.86 -16.62 -3.30
C SER A 185 -32.42 -16.43 -3.78
N LEU A 186 -31.66 -15.59 -3.11
CA LEU A 186 -30.24 -15.36 -3.43
C LEU A 186 -29.42 -16.65 -3.36
N GLN A 187 -29.60 -17.47 -2.31
CA GLN A 187 -28.89 -18.75 -2.17
C GLN A 187 -29.25 -19.75 -3.28
N LYS A 188 -30.49 -19.77 -3.72
CA LYS A 188 -30.93 -20.60 -4.84
C LYS A 188 -30.32 -20.14 -6.16
N CYS A 189 -30.31 -18.81 -6.42
CA CYS A 189 -29.67 -18.23 -7.59
C CYS A 189 -28.19 -18.58 -7.62
N LEU A 190 -27.45 -18.34 -6.53
CA LEU A 190 -26.02 -18.64 -6.43
C LEU A 190 -25.69 -20.10 -6.77
N LYS A 191 -26.47 -21.06 -6.27
CA LYS A 191 -26.24 -22.49 -6.57
C LYS A 191 -26.55 -22.84 -8.04
N ASN A 192 -27.59 -22.27 -8.59
CA ASN A 192 -27.95 -22.51 -10.00
C ASN A 192 -26.88 -21.92 -10.93
N ASP A 193 -26.45 -20.72 -10.63
CA ASP A 193 -25.45 -19.96 -11.41
C ASP A 193 -24.07 -20.61 -11.30
N GLN A 194 -23.71 -21.10 -10.12
CA GLN A 194 -22.51 -21.92 -9.91
C GLN A 194 -22.54 -23.18 -10.80
N ALA A 195 -23.66 -23.90 -10.79
CA ALA A 195 -23.80 -25.09 -11.61
C ALA A 195 -23.72 -24.75 -13.11
N TRP A 196 -24.33 -23.66 -13.53
CA TRP A 196 -24.25 -23.17 -14.91
C TRP A 196 -22.83 -22.84 -15.31
N MET A 197 -22.08 -22.06 -14.48
CA MET A 197 -20.68 -21.70 -14.73
C MET A 197 -19.77 -22.93 -14.92
N LEU A 198 -19.97 -23.95 -14.08
CA LEU A 198 -19.23 -25.22 -14.21
C LEU A 198 -19.52 -25.92 -15.55
N GLN A 199 -20.79 -25.88 -16.04
CA GLN A 199 -21.14 -26.39 -17.36
C GLN A 199 -20.54 -25.58 -18.52
N GLN A 200 -20.23 -24.30 -18.31
CA GLN A 200 -19.63 -23.44 -19.31
C GLN A 200 -18.09 -23.46 -19.31
N GLY A 201 -17.47 -24.38 -18.57
CA GLY A 201 -16.02 -24.59 -18.60
C GLY A 201 -15.24 -23.98 -17.44
N ALA A 202 -15.91 -23.46 -16.42
CA ALA A 202 -15.25 -23.17 -15.15
C ALA A 202 -14.87 -24.49 -14.47
N TYR A 203 -13.63 -24.66 -14.04
CA TYR A 203 -13.22 -25.90 -13.34
C TYR A 203 -13.48 -25.84 -11.83
N ALA A 204 -13.66 -24.64 -11.27
CA ALA A 204 -14.03 -24.40 -9.89
C ALA A 204 -14.89 -23.13 -9.79
N CYS A 205 -15.80 -23.10 -8.82
CA CYS A 205 -16.69 -21.96 -8.64
C CYS A 205 -17.11 -21.82 -7.17
N PRO A 206 -16.18 -21.50 -6.24
CA PRO A 206 -16.51 -21.32 -4.83
C PRO A 206 -17.44 -20.12 -4.62
N ILE A 207 -18.45 -20.32 -3.77
CA ILE A 207 -19.33 -19.25 -3.27
C ILE A 207 -18.69 -18.71 -1.99
N SER A 208 -18.53 -17.39 -1.85
CA SER A 208 -18.00 -16.79 -0.63
C SER A 208 -19.07 -16.69 0.46
N ASP A 209 -18.65 -16.79 1.72
CA ASP A 209 -19.51 -16.36 2.81
C ASP A 209 -19.77 -14.84 2.72
N PRO A 210 -20.97 -14.35 3.08
CA PRO A 210 -21.29 -12.92 2.99
C PRO A 210 -20.30 -12.01 3.74
N GLN A 211 -19.80 -12.47 4.90
CA GLN A 211 -18.81 -11.76 5.71
C GLN A 211 -17.42 -11.67 5.05
N ASP A 212 -17.10 -12.59 4.15
CA ASP A 212 -15.80 -12.70 3.47
C ASP A 212 -15.81 -12.05 2.07
N SER A 213 -16.95 -11.63 1.54
CA SER A 213 -17.07 -10.98 0.23
C SER A 213 -16.18 -9.73 0.12
N SER A 214 -16.02 -9.00 1.21
CA SER A 214 -15.12 -7.83 1.26
C SER A 214 -13.65 -8.17 1.03
N LYS A 215 -13.20 -9.35 1.42
CA LYS A 215 -11.82 -9.83 1.22
C LYS A 215 -11.54 -10.11 -0.26
N VAL A 216 -12.52 -10.67 -0.98
CA VAL A 216 -12.44 -10.88 -2.44
C VAL A 216 -12.31 -9.54 -3.16
N TRP A 217 -13.16 -8.58 -2.81
CA TRP A 217 -13.09 -7.22 -3.37
C TRP A 217 -11.79 -6.49 -3.03
N ASN A 218 -11.25 -6.68 -1.82
CA ASN A 218 -9.97 -6.07 -1.43
C ASN A 218 -8.81 -6.61 -2.28
N LEU A 219 -8.79 -7.92 -2.57
CA LEU A 219 -7.81 -8.51 -3.47
C LEU A 219 -7.93 -7.90 -4.87
N ARG A 220 -9.14 -7.83 -5.43
CA ARG A 220 -9.38 -7.24 -6.76
C ARG A 220 -8.90 -5.78 -6.84
N LYS A 221 -9.19 -4.96 -5.82
CA LYS A 221 -8.78 -3.56 -5.75
C LYS A 221 -7.26 -3.36 -5.62
N ALA A 222 -6.55 -4.32 -5.03
CA ALA A 222 -5.10 -4.23 -4.86
C ALA A 222 -4.32 -4.47 -6.17
N GLY A 223 -4.94 -5.03 -7.21
CA GLY A 223 -4.31 -5.52 -8.44
C GLY A 223 -3.31 -4.54 -9.06
N LEU A 224 -3.72 -3.30 -9.35
CA LEU A 224 -2.82 -2.31 -9.96
C LEU A 224 -1.58 -2.02 -9.09
N GLY A 225 -1.75 -1.92 -7.77
CA GLY A 225 -0.63 -1.70 -6.85
C GLY A 225 0.36 -2.85 -6.87
N LEU A 226 -0.14 -4.08 -6.90
CA LEU A 226 0.69 -5.29 -6.95
C LEU A 226 1.49 -5.37 -8.24
N LEU A 227 0.89 -5.06 -9.39
CA LEU A 227 1.56 -5.02 -10.70
C LEU A 227 2.69 -3.98 -10.72
N MET A 228 2.46 -2.79 -10.17
CA MET A 228 3.48 -1.74 -10.06
C MET A 228 4.62 -2.09 -9.11
N GLY A 229 4.37 -2.98 -8.14
CA GLY A 229 5.35 -3.47 -7.17
C GLY A 229 6.34 -4.50 -7.72
N LYS A 230 6.12 -5.08 -8.91
CA LYS A 230 7.02 -6.06 -9.54
C LYS A 230 8.44 -5.48 -9.68
N PRO A 231 9.51 -6.26 -9.36
CA PRO A 231 10.90 -5.83 -9.52
C PRO A 231 11.36 -5.98 -10.98
N THR A 232 10.69 -5.30 -11.90
CA THR A 232 11.02 -5.24 -13.32
C THR A 232 10.96 -3.80 -13.81
N ARG A 233 11.70 -3.47 -14.88
CA ARG A 233 11.60 -2.17 -15.56
C ARG A 233 10.43 -2.11 -16.51
N ASP A 234 10.05 -3.24 -17.08
CA ASP A 234 8.84 -3.35 -17.87
C ASP A 234 7.64 -3.30 -16.92
N LYS A 235 6.96 -2.17 -16.92
CA LYS A 235 5.80 -1.91 -16.06
C LYS A 235 4.52 -2.03 -16.85
N ALA A 236 3.46 -2.48 -16.19
CA ALA A 236 2.12 -2.51 -16.74
C ALA A 236 1.59 -1.07 -16.93
N VAL A 237 1.83 -0.48 -18.10
CA VAL A 237 1.53 0.93 -18.38
C VAL A 237 0.08 1.16 -18.76
N ALA A 238 -0.43 2.36 -18.47
CA ALA A 238 -1.73 2.81 -18.91
C ALA A 238 -1.58 3.58 -20.22
N VAL A 239 -2.17 3.07 -21.30
CA VAL A 239 -2.20 3.76 -22.59
C VAL A 239 -3.65 3.86 -23.08
N ILE A 240 -4.14 3.08 -24.00
CA ILE A 240 -5.56 2.88 -24.26
C ILE A 240 -6.00 1.65 -23.46
N GLU A 241 -6.02 1.81 -22.16
CA GLU A 241 -6.12 0.70 -21.21
C GLU A 241 -7.54 0.50 -20.64
N ASP A 242 -8.47 1.39 -21.02
CA ASP A 242 -9.81 1.54 -20.47
C ASP A 242 -10.86 1.46 -21.60
N ALA A 243 -10.56 0.62 -22.59
CA ALA A 243 -11.45 0.45 -23.74
C ALA A 243 -12.73 -0.30 -23.36
N ALA A 244 -13.87 0.19 -23.83
CA ALA A 244 -15.14 -0.49 -23.71
C ALA A 244 -15.70 -0.81 -25.10
N VAL A 245 -16.20 -2.04 -25.28
CA VAL A 245 -16.85 -2.53 -26.49
C VAL A 245 -18.22 -3.11 -26.15
N PRO A 246 -19.13 -3.28 -27.15
CA PRO A 246 -20.36 -4.04 -26.92
C PRO A 246 -20.03 -5.40 -26.28
N VAL A 247 -20.73 -5.78 -25.22
CA VAL A 247 -20.39 -7.00 -24.45
C VAL A 247 -20.37 -8.25 -25.31
N ALA A 248 -21.21 -8.29 -26.37
CA ALA A 248 -21.22 -9.38 -27.34
C ALA A 248 -19.89 -9.56 -28.09
N ASP A 249 -19.16 -8.46 -28.28
CA ASP A 249 -17.89 -8.43 -29.02
C ASP A 249 -16.67 -8.61 -28.12
N LEU A 250 -16.86 -8.63 -26.79
CA LEU A 250 -15.76 -8.71 -25.81
C LEU A 250 -14.80 -9.90 -26.05
N PRO A 251 -15.26 -11.12 -26.36
CA PRO A 251 -14.34 -12.23 -26.64
C PRO A 251 -13.48 -11.99 -27.88
N ALA A 252 -14.05 -11.44 -28.96
CA ALA A 252 -13.32 -11.15 -30.18
C ALA A 252 -12.34 -9.98 -29.99
N PHE A 253 -12.76 -8.94 -29.30
CA PHE A 253 -11.90 -7.81 -28.95
C PHE A 253 -10.70 -8.26 -28.10
N TYR A 254 -10.90 -9.15 -27.12
CA TYR A 254 -9.81 -9.73 -26.34
C TYR A 254 -8.81 -10.49 -27.23
N GLN A 255 -9.31 -11.34 -28.16
CA GLN A 255 -8.43 -12.08 -29.07
C GLN A 255 -7.61 -11.17 -29.97
N ASP A 256 -8.23 -10.15 -30.57
CA ASP A 256 -7.53 -9.19 -31.43
C ASP A 256 -6.48 -8.40 -30.64
N THR A 257 -6.80 -8.04 -29.40
CA THR A 257 -5.85 -7.33 -28.50
C THR A 257 -4.69 -8.24 -28.10
N GLN A 258 -4.97 -9.49 -27.75
CA GLN A 258 -3.94 -10.49 -27.44
C GLN A 258 -3.01 -10.73 -28.65
N ALA A 259 -3.59 -10.85 -29.86
CA ALA A 259 -2.82 -11.00 -31.09
C ALA A 259 -1.91 -9.79 -31.34
N LEU A 260 -2.41 -8.58 -31.10
CA LEU A 260 -1.61 -7.35 -31.19
C LEU A 260 -0.42 -7.35 -30.22
N MET A 261 -0.64 -7.73 -28.96
CA MET A 261 0.44 -7.78 -27.97
C MET A 261 1.46 -8.85 -28.31
N ALA A 262 1.02 -10.02 -28.80
CA ALA A 262 1.90 -11.10 -29.24
C ALA A 262 2.73 -10.70 -30.48
N GLU A 263 2.14 -10.00 -31.47
CA GLU A 263 2.88 -9.49 -32.63
C GLU A 263 3.99 -8.50 -32.25
N LEU A 264 3.75 -7.70 -31.22
CA LEU A 264 4.71 -6.71 -30.71
C LEU A 264 5.71 -7.29 -29.71
N ASP A 265 5.59 -8.58 -29.38
CA ASP A 265 6.40 -9.27 -28.36
C ASP A 265 6.37 -8.56 -27.00
N ILE A 266 5.17 -8.21 -26.53
CA ILE A 266 4.94 -7.46 -25.29
C ILE A 266 4.07 -8.28 -24.34
N GLY A 267 4.49 -8.42 -23.07
CA GLY A 267 3.64 -8.93 -21.99
C GLY A 267 2.44 -7.99 -21.74
N CYS A 268 1.31 -8.54 -21.34
CA CYS A 268 0.11 -7.75 -21.09
C CYS A 268 -0.74 -8.34 -19.98
N VAL A 269 -1.26 -7.48 -19.12
CA VAL A 269 -2.16 -7.83 -18.04
C VAL A 269 -3.58 -7.44 -18.40
N TYR A 270 -4.56 -8.31 -18.08
CA TYR A 270 -5.97 -8.12 -18.42
C TYR A 270 -6.85 -8.26 -17.18
N TYR A 271 -7.57 -7.22 -16.84
CA TYR A 271 -8.60 -7.25 -15.79
C TYR A 271 -9.68 -6.23 -16.11
N GLY A 272 -10.85 -6.32 -15.52
CA GLY A 272 -11.86 -5.30 -15.82
C GLY A 272 -13.29 -5.68 -15.47
N HIS A 273 -14.19 -4.77 -15.86
CA HIS A 273 -15.62 -4.79 -15.62
C HIS A 273 -16.33 -5.51 -16.77
N ALA A 274 -16.18 -6.83 -16.83
CA ALA A 274 -16.59 -7.62 -17.99
C ALA A 274 -18.08 -7.49 -18.31
N CYS A 275 -18.96 -7.33 -17.30
CA CYS A 275 -20.41 -7.20 -17.52
C CYS A 275 -20.84 -5.96 -18.31
N VAL A 276 -19.97 -4.97 -18.45
CA VAL A 276 -20.23 -3.74 -19.22
C VAL A 276 -19.32 -3.60 -20.44
N GLY A 277 -18.62 -4.69 -20.83
CA GLY A 277 -17.76 -4.73 -21.99
C GLY A 277 -16.44 -3.97 -21.84
N LEU A 278 -16.04 -3.62 -20.59
CA LEU A 278 -14.84 -2.87 -20.30
C LEU A 278 -13.73 -3.82 -19.81
N ILE A 279 -12.58 -3.74 -20.47
CA ILE A 279 -11.38 -4.48 -20.11
C ILE A 279 -10.18 -3.54 -20.02
N HIS A 280 -9.47 -3.61 -18.91
CA HIS A 280 -8.21 -2.90 -18.74
C HIS A 280 -7.08 -3.72 -19.36
N VAL A 281 -6.49 -3.15 -20.39
CA VAL A 281 -5.37 -3.74 -21.14
C VAL A 281 -4.11 -2.99 -20.76
N ARG A 282 -3.19 -3.67 -20.07
CA ARG A 282 -1.97 -3.06 -19.57
C ARG A 282 -0.73 -3.74 -20.14
N PRO A 283 -0.22 -3.25 -21.26
CA PRO A 283 1.02 -3.75 -21.85
C PRO A 283 2.21 -3.43 -20.93
N GLU A 284 3.18 -4.35 -20.88
CA GLU A 284 4.37 -4.20 -20.05
C GLU A 284 5.53 -3.64 -20.90
N MET A 285 6.06 -2.47 -20.49
CA MET A 285 7.18 -1.82 -21.19
C MET A 285 7.92 -0.82 -20.30
N ASP A 286 9.21 -0.57 -20.65
CA ASP A 286 10.04 0.43 -19.98
C ASP A 286 9.96 1.80 -20.69
N LEU A 287 9.11 2.69 -20.20
CA LEU A 287 8.94 4.05 -20.73
C LEU A 287 10.17 4.97 -20.52
N ALA A 288 11.17 4.55 -19.77
CA ALA A 288 12.42 5.31 -19.66
C ALA A 288 13.32 5.17 -20.88
N THR A 289 13.06 4.17 -21.75
CA THR A 289 13.83 3.89 -22.97
C THR A 289 13.12 4.44 -24.21
N ASP A 290 13.90 4.76 -25.26
CA ASP A 290 13.33 5.20 -26.54
C ASP A 290 12.54 4.06 -27.20
N LYS A 291 12.97 2.82 -27.08
CA LYS A 291 12.22 1.64 -27.56
C LYS A 291 10.86 1.54 -26.87
N GLY A 292 10.82 1.68 -25.53
CA GLY A 292 9.57 1.64 -24.77
C GLY A 292 8.62 2.77 -25.17
N LYS A 293 9.13 4.00 -25.43
CA LYS A 293 8.30 5.12 -25.91
C LYS A 293 7.75 4.87 -27.33
N GLN A 294 8.54 4.28 -28.22
CA GLN A 294 8.06 3.88 -29.55
C GLN A 294 6.97 2.82 -29.47
N LEU A 295 7.17 1.80 -28.62
CA LEU A 295 6.13 0.79 -28.35
C LEU A 295 4.87 1.40 -27.77
N PHE A 296 4.99 2.36 -26.84
CA PHE A 296 3.87 3.07 -26.24
C PHE A 296 3.03 3.78 -27.29
N GLN A 297 3.67 4.49 -28.24
CA GLN A 297 3.00 5.14 -29.35
C GLN A 297 2.30 4.12 -30.29
N THR A 298 3.03 3.07 -30.68
CA THR A 298 2.50 2.02 -31.58
C THR A 298 1.31 1.29 -30.96
N VAL A 299 1.40 0.94 -29.68
CA VAL A 299 0.27 0.31 -28.95
C VAL A 299 -0.93 1.24 -28.89
N ALA A 300 -0.71 2.53 -28.60
CA ALA A 300 -1.79 3.51 -28.56
C ALA A 300 -2.55 3.62 -29.89
N GLU A 301 -1.82 3.80 -30.99
CA GLU A 301 -2.37 3.92 -32.35
C GLU A 301 -3.14 2.67 -32.76
N ARG A 302 -2.54 1.50 -32.58
CA ARG A 302 -3.15 0.23 -32.99
C ARG A 302 -4.33 -0.17 -32.12
N SER A 303 -4.25 0.08 -30.80
CA SER A 303 -5.37 -0.16 -29.88
C SER A 303 -6.55 0.77 -30.19
N ALA A 304 -6.29 2.06 -30.46
CA ALA A 304 -7.34 2.99 -30.88
C ALA A 304 -8.05 2.53 -32.16
N ALA A 305 -7.30 2.03 -33.15
CA ALA A 305 -7.86 1.46 -34.38
C ALA A 305 -8.70 0.20 -34.12
N LEU A 306 -8.27 -0.69 -33.20
CA LEU A 306 -9.06 -1.85 -32.79
C LEU A 306 -10.37 -1.43 -32.11
N VAL A 307 -10.31 -0.49 -31.17
CA VAL A 307 -11.52 0.03 -30.51
C VAL A 307 -12.52 0.58 -31.52
N LYS A 308 -12.04 1.36 -32.51
CA LYS A 308 -12.88 1.88 -33.59
C LYS A 308 -13.53 0.77 -34.42
N LYS A 309 -12.81 -0.30 -34.76
CA LYS A 309 -13.33 -1.49 -35.47
C LYS A 309 -14.58 -2.07 -34.79
N TYR A 310 -14.61 -2.07 -33.48
CA TYR A 310 -15.73 -2.57 -32.68
C TYR A 310 -16.76 -1.50 -32.31
N ARG A 311 -16.68 -0.30 -32.91
CA ARG A 311 -17.50 0.88 -32.48
C ARG A 311 -17.42 1.09 -30.95
N GLY A 312 -16.26 0.81 -30.38
CA GLY A 312 -16.00 0.92 -28.96
C GLY A 312 -15.69 2.35 -28.52
N ALA A 313 -15.60 2.56 -27.21
CA ALA A 313 -15.10 3.77 -26.58
C ALA A 313 -13.63 3.59 -26.17
N ILE A 314 -12.76 4.53 -26.54
CA ILE A 314 -11.33 4.49 -26.12
C ILE A 314 -11.14 4.81 -24.63
N SER A 315 -12.16 5.37 -24.00
CA SER A 315 -12.26 5.54 -22.56
C SER A 315 -13.65 5.13 -22.10
N GLY A 316 -13.70 4.14 -21.22
CA GLY A 316 -14.92 3.68 -20.57
C GLY A 316 -15.25 4.50 -19.33
N GLU A 317 -14.28 4.68 -18.42
CA GLU A 317 -14.49 5.32 -17.12
C GLU A 317 -13.38 6.28 -16.67
N HIS A 318 -12.13 6.13 -17.18
CA HIS A 318 -10.98 6.90 -16.71
C HIS A 318 -10.87 8.30 -17.31
N GLY A 319 -11.66 8.62 -18.35
CA GLY A 319 -11.58 9.85 -19.13
C GLY A 319 -10.54 9.77 -20.24
N ASP A 320 -10.66 10.67 -21.23
CA ASP A 320 -9.74 10.72 -22.35
C ASP A 320 -8.36 11.26 -21.93
N GLY A 321 -8.36 12.26 -21.05
CA GLY A 321 -7.15 12.90 -20.59
C GLY A 321 -6.31 13.46 -21.74
N ARG A 322 -4.99 13.50 -21.53
CA ARG A 322 -4.01 13.91 -22.56
C ARG A 322 -3.56 12.75 -23.45
N ILE A 323 -3.63 11.53 -22.94
CA ILE A 323 -3.12 10.34 -23.65
C ILE A 323 -4.08 9.94 -24.77
N ARG A 324 -5.40 10.06 -24.58
CA ARG A 324 -6.40 9.67 -25.58
C ARG A 324 -6.86 10.83 -26.45
N ALA A 325 -6.69 12.10 -26.02
CA ALA A 325 -7.09 13.29 -26.76
C ALA A 325 -6.61 13.30 -28.22
N PRO A 326 -5.36 12.91 -28.57
CA PRO A 326 -4.91 12.89 -29.98
C PRO A 326 -5.67 11.90 -30.85
N PHE A 327 -6.32 10.86 -30.27
CA PHE A 327 -7.02 9.82 -31.01
C PHE A 327 -8.52 10.06 -31.17
N ILE A 328 -9.12 11.04 -30.45
CA ILE A 328 -10.56 11.32 -30.51
C ILE A 328 -10.96 11.70 -31.93
N LYS A 329 -10.16 12.51 -32.60
CA LYS A 329 -10.40 12.91 -33.99
C LYS A 329 -10.52 11.68 -34.89
N ASP A 330 -9.68 10.70 -34.76
CA ASP A 330 -9.74 9.47 -35.56
C ASP A 330 -10.95 8.60 -35.17
N GLN A 331 -11.37 8.64 -33.90
CA GLN A 331 -12.54 7.89 -33.43
C GLN A 331 -13.83 8.44 -34.06
N VAL A 332 -14.08 9.76 -33.98
CA VAL A 332 -15.37 10.39 -34.36
C VAL A 332 -15.35 11.04 -35.76
N GLY A 333 -14.18 11.11 -36.38
CA GLY A 333 -13.99 11.76 -37.69
C GLY A 333 -13.88 13.29 -37.59
N ASP A 334 -13.30 13.90 -38.66
CA ASP A 334 -12.96 15.33 -38.69
C ASP A 334 -14.15 16.24 -38.43
N ALA A 335 -15.29 15.99 -39.08
CA ALA A 335 -16.48 16.84 -38.97
C ALA A 335 -17.00 16.87 -37.52
N VAL A 336 -17.19 15.70 -36.90
CA VAL A 336 -17.71 15.63 -35.54
C VAL A 336 -16.69 16.14 -34.52
N TYR A 337 -15.39 15.91 -34.76
CA TYR A 337 -14.35 16.48 -33.89
C TYR A 337 -14.40 18.03 -33.89
N GLN A 338 -14.68 18.68 -35.04
CA GLN A 338 -14.84 20.13 -35.08
C GLN A 338 -16.04 20.61 -34.26
N HIS A 339 -17.12 19.82 -34.17
CA HIS A 339 -18.22 20.13 -33.25
C HIS A 339 -17.82 20.09 -31.78
N LEU A 340 -16.98 19.12 -31.40
CA LEU A 340 -16.40 19.05 -30.03
C LEU A 340 -15.49 20.25 -29.75
N VAL A 341 -14.68 20.67 -30.74
CA VAL A 341 -13.84 21.88 -30.63
C VAL A 341 -14.69 23.12 -30.47
N THR A 342 -15.75 23.26 -31.28
CA THR A 342 -16.70 24.40 -31.20
C THR A 342 -17.34 24.45 -29.82
N LEU A 343 -17.78 23.31 -29.29
CA LEU A 343 -18.35 23.22 -27.95
C LEU A 343 -17.36 23.71 -26.88
N LYS A 344 -16.13 23.20 -26.89
CA LYS A 344 -15.06 23.61 -25.96
C LYS A 344 -14.84 25.14 -26.06
N GLN A 345 -14.69 25.68 -27.27
CA GLN A 345 -14.45 27.11 -27.46
C GLN A 345 -15.64 27.98 -27.03
N THR A 346 -16.88 27.46 -27.14
CA THR A 346 -18.07 28.16 -26.66
C THR A 346 -18.08 28.22 -25.12
N PHE A 347 -17.80 27.13 -24.43
CA PHE A 347 -17.75 27.12 -22.96
C PHE A 347 -16.55 27.89 -22.42
N ASP A 348 -15.42 27.81 -23.10
CA ASP A 348 -14.12 28.33 -22.62
C ASP A 348 -13.37 29.04 -23.79
N PRO A 349 -13.79 30.24 -24.15
CA PRO A 349 -13.19 30.98 -25.28
C PRO A 349 -11.71 31.32 -25.09
N GLN A 350 -11.23 31.39 -23.84
CA GLN A 350 -9.86 31.74 -23.50
C GLN A 350 -8.99 30.50 -23.25
N ASN A 351 -9.55 29.29 -23.35
CA ASN A 351 -8.90 28.03 -23.09
C ASN A 351 -8.21 27.98 -21.69
N LEU A 352 -8.94 28.44 -20.66
CA LEU A 352 -8.49 28.48 -19.26
C LEU A 352 -8.65 27.13 -18.58
N PHE A 353 -9.68 26.39 -18.93
CA PHE A 353 -10.08 25.17 -18.25
C PHE A 353 -9.38 23.94 -18.84
N ASN A 354 -8.44 23.37 -18.08
CA ASN A 354 -7.75 22.11 -18.35
C ASN A 354 -7.34 21.90 -19.82
N PRO A 355 -6.51 22.78 -20.40
CA PRO A 355 -6.17 22.76 -21.82
C PRO A 355 -5.43 21.48 -22.21
N GLY A 356 -5.70 20.96 -23.43
CA GLY A 356 -5.08 19.75 -23.96
C GLY A 356 -5.69 18.44 -23.46
N VAL A 357 -6.79 18.52 -22.73
CA VAL A 357 -7.59 17.36 -22.28
C VAL A 357 -8.85 17.27 -23.12
N ILE A 358 -9.24 16.09 -23.56
CA ILE A 358 -10.30 15.78 -24.54
C ILE A 358 -10.00 16.40 -25.91
N ILE A 359 -9.77 17.69 -25.97
CA ILE A 359 -9.37 18.42 -27.18
C ILE A 359 -7.90 18.76 -27.09
N GLY A 360 -7.07 18.08 -27.86
CA GLY A 360 -5.61 18.28 -27.87
C GLY A 360 -4.90 17.35 -28.83
N ASP A 361 -3.69 17.73 -29.21
CA ASP A 361 -2.82 17.03 -30.16
C ASP A 361 -1.41 16.85 -29.62
N THR A 362 -1.21 17.08 -28.33
CA THR A 362 0.12 16.92 -27.69
C THR A 362 0.59 15.46 -27.83
N PRO A 363 1.84 15.22 -28.31
CA PRO A 363 2.36 13.88 -28.44
C PRO A 363 2.31 13.12 -27.11
N ILE A 364 1.80 11.90 -27.13
CA ILE A 364 1.59 11.11 -25.90
C ILE A 364 2.87 10.74 -25.17
N THR A 365 4.02 10.86 -25.84
CA THR A 365 5.35 10.62 -25.26
C THR A 365 5.97 11.86 -24.64
N GLU A 366 5.34 13.03 -24.76
CA GLU A 366 5.76 14.23 -24.04
C GLU A 366 5.31 14.22 -22.57
N ASN A 367 6.08 14.85 -21.71
CA ASN A 367 5.77 15.02 -20.29
C ASN A 367 5.47 13.73 -19.54
N LEU A 368 5.96 12.57 -20.02
CA LEU A 368 5.83 11.31 -19.29
C LEU A 368 6.57 11.37 -17.96
N ARG A 369 5.97 10.80 -16.92
CA ARG A 369 6.61 10.66 -15.61
C ARG A 369 7.96 9.92 -15.70
N ALA A 370 8.12 9.01 -16.66
CA ALA A 370 9.34 8.24 -16.90
C ALA A 370 10.43 9.02 -17.66
N ASN A 371 10.12 10.24 -18.19
CA ASN A 371 11.13 11.07 -18.84
C ASN A 371 12.15 11.52 -17.82
N ARG A 372 13.40 11.04 -17.96
CA ARG A 372 14.52 11.32 -17.05
C ARG A 372 15.54 12.20 -17.77
N GLN A 373 16.03 13.22 -17.08
CA GLN A 373 17.21 13.97 -17.54
C GLN A 373 18.48 13.13 -17.29
N PRO A 374 19.55 13.28 -18.12
CA PRO A 374 20.85 12.72 -17.78
C PRO A 374 21.29 13.18 -16.40
N GLN A 375 21.64 12.25 -15.52
CA GLN A 375 21.88 12.55 -14.11
C GLN A 375 23.33 12.33 -13.72
N GLN A 376 23.77 13.07 -12.73
CA GLN A 376 24.97 12.74 -11.98
C GLN A 376 24.70 11.45 -11.19
N PHE A 377 25.54 10.43 -11.38
CA PHE A 377 25.35 9.16 -10.68
C PHE A 377 25.55 9.31 -9.18
N LEU A 378 24.57 8.88 -8.40
CA LEU A 378 24.72 8.63 -6.98
C LEU A 378 25.44 7.30 -6.77
N SER A 379 26.25 7.19 -5.72
CA SER A 379 26.80 5.93 -5.27
C SER A 379 25.94 5.41 -4.10
N PRO A 380 24.98 4.49 -4.34
CA PRO A 380 24.07 4.03 -3.29
C PRO A 380 24.80 3.30 -2.18
N GLY A 381 24.31 3.46 -0.96
CA GLY A 381 24.79 2.72 0.21
C GLY A 381 24.26 1.29 0.26
N TYR A 382 23.02 1.08 -0.19
CA TYR A 382 22.43 -0.24 -0.42
C TYR A 382 22.69 -0.72 -1.85
N ASN A 383 22.70 -2.04 -2.06
CA ASN A 383 22.85 -2.62 -3.40
C ASN A 383 21.57 -2.62 -4.24
N TRP A 384 20.42 -2.40 -3.63
CA TRP A 384 19.08 -2.32 -4.27
C TRP A 384 18.73 -3.53 -5.15
N GLN A 385 19.30 -4.72 -4.91
CA GLN A 385 19.10 -5.90 -5.76
C GLN A 385 17.63 -6.27 -5.98
N LYS A 386 16.83 -6.17 -4.92
CA LYS A 386 15.38 -6.49 -4.99
C LYS A 386 14.55 -5.45 -5.73
N ASP A 387 15.07 -4.25 -5.93
CA ASP A 387 14.36 -3.12 -6.53
C ASP A 387 15.01 -2.65 -7.84
N LEU A 388 16.09 -3.29 -8.28
CA LEU A 388 16.94 -2.98 -9.43
C LEU A 388 17.78 -1.71 -9.26
N SER A 389 17.21 -0.61 -8.74
CA SER A 389 17.93 0.62 -8.42
C SER A 389 17.17 1.46 -7.37
N LEU A 390 17.86 2.48 -6.82
CA LEU A 390 17.23 3.47 -5.94
C LEU A 390 16.04 4.15 -6.63
N MET A 391 16.18 4.49 -7.92
CA MET A 391 15.10 5.16 -8.67
C MET A 391 13.92 4.23 -8.87
N ASP A 392 14.16 2.97 -9.23
CA ASP A 392 13.07 1.98 -9.41
C ASP A 392 12.32 1.75 -8.10
N ALA A 393 13.01 1.74 -6.96
CA ALA A 393 12.40 1.65 -5.64
C ALA A 393 11.46 2.83 -5.33
N VAL A 394 11.85 4.05 -5.70
CA VAL A 394 11.02 5.25 -5.53
C VAL A 394 9.83 5.26 -6.48
N GLU A 395 10.01 4.81 -7.71
CA GLU A 395 8.98 4.78 -8.76
C GLU A 395 7.91 3.69 -8.57
N LYS A 396 8.07 2.78 -7.61
CA LYS A 396 7.00 1.86 -7.21
C LYS A 396 5.71 2.58 -6.81
N CYS A 397 5.80 3.82 -6.30
CA CYS A 397 4.61 4.56 -5.91
C CYS A 397 3.73 4.91 -7.12
N ASN A 398 2.61 4.25 -7.24
CA ASN A 398 1.62 4.46 -8.30
C ASN A 398 0.60 5.60 -8.01
N GLY A 399 0.71 6.28 -6.87
CA GLY A 399 -0.19 7.37 -6.51
C GLY A 399 -1.54 6.96 -5.89
N ALA A 400 -1.86 5.67 -5.74
CA ALA A 400 -3.16 5.17 -5.25
C ALA A 400 -3.59 5.72 -3.88
N GLY A 401 -2.65 6.18 -3.05
CA GLY A 401 -2.99 6.82 -1.78
C GLY A 401 -3.37 5.86 -0.65
N ALA A 402 -3.09 4.56 -0.77
CA ALA A 402 -3.31 3.58 0.31
C ALA A 402 -2.60 3.96 1.62
N CYS A 403 -1.60 4.84 1.57
CA CYS A 403 -0.92 5.41 2.73
C CYS A 403 -1.70 6.51 3.46
N ARG A 404 -2.84 6.96 2.94
CA ARG A 404 -3.69 7.99 3.53
C ARG A 404 -4.77 7.41 4.44
N LYS A 405 -4.39 6.44 5.25
CA LYS A 405 -5.30 5.76 6.18
C LYS A 405 -5.78 6.69 7.31
N SER A 406 -6.97 6.41 7.83
CA SER A 406 -7.42 6.97 9.11
C SER A 406 -6.87 6.14 10.27
N ALA A 407 -6.90 6.70 11.48
CA ALA A 407 -6.52 6.00 12.70
C ALA A 407 -7.28 4.68 12.87
N GLY A 408 -6.61 3.65 13.36
CA GLY A 408 -7.20 2.32 13.58
C GLY A 408 -7.20 1.40 12.35
N ASN A 409 -6.85 1.89 11.18
CA ASN A 409 -6.87 1.12 9.91
C ASN A 409 -5.46 0.67 9.48
N GLY A 410 -4.70 0.06 10.38
CA GLY A 410 -3.33 -0.42 10.11
C GLY A 410 -2.26 0.53 10.62
N VAL A 411 -0.99 0.19 10.33
CA VAL A 411 0.19 0.91 10.82
C VAL A 411 0.64 2.02 9.88
N MET A 412 0.43 1.85 8.55
CA MET A 412 1.07 2.66 7.52
C MET A 412 0.81 4.17 7.68
N CYS A 413 1.91 4.92 7.63
CA CYS A 413 2.02 6.37 7.76
C CYS A 413 1.41 6.96 9.03
N PRO A 414 1.94 6.62 10.22
CA PRO A 414 1.47 7.20 11.47
C PRO A 414 1.55 8.73 11.48
N SER A 415 2.57 9.32 10.84
CA SER A 415 2.71 10.77 10.70
C SER A 415 1.56 11.39 9.88
N TYR A 416 1.15 10.78 8.76
CA TYR A 416 -0.03 11.23 8.03
C TYR A 416 -1.30 11.08 8.86
N GLN A 417 -1.45 9.95 9.56
CA GLN A 417 -2.62 9.73 10.44
C GLN A 417 -2.75 10.85 11.50
N ALA A 418 -1.60 11.35 12.02
CA ALA A 418 -1.57 12.39 13.04
C ALA A 418 -1.72 13.82 12.48
N THR A 419 -1.19 14.11 11.29
CA THR A 419 -1.12 15.48 10.74
C THR A 419 -2.16 15.76 9.67
N ARG A 420 -2.56 14.73 8.91
CA ARG A 420 -3.41 14.82 7.69
C ARG A 420 -2.77 15.59 6.54
N GLU A 421 -1.48 15.83 6.58
CA GLU A 421 -0.73 16.53 5.55
C GLU A 421 -0.12 15.55 4.55
N GLU A 422 -0.29 15.82 3.25
CA GLU A 422 0.14 14.93 2.16
C GLU A 422 1.66 14.69 2.18
N ASN A 423 2.45 15.71 2.48
CA ASN A 423 3.92 15.61 2.52
C ASN A 423 4.43 14.54 3.50
N TYR A 424 3.65 14.24 4.54
CA TYR A 424 4.01 13.22 5.53
C TYR A 424 3.42 11.85 5.23
N SER A 425 2.80 11.66 4.04
CA SER A 425 2.41 10.35 3.53
C SER A 425 3.55 9.66 2.78
N THR A 426 3.48 8.33 2.60
CA THR A 426 4.45 7.60 1.76
C THR A 426 4.40 8.13 0.32
N ARG A 427 3.21 8.43 -0.22
CA ARG A 427 3.02 8.99 -1.56
C ARG A 427 3.68 10.36 -1.70
N GLY A 428 3.46 11.27 -0.76
CA GLY A 428 4.07 12.61 -0.77
C GLY A 428 5.60 12.51 -0.77
N ARG A 429 6.15 11.73 0.16
CA ARG A 429 7.60 11.49 0.26
C ARG A 429 8.19 10.86 -1.01
N SER A 430 7.54 9.84 -1.57
CA SER A 430 8.01 9.21 -2.83
C SER A 430 8.02 10.21 -3.97
N ASN A 431 7.00 11.05 -4.11
CA ASN A 431 6.95 12.03 -5.18
C ASN A 431 8.01 13.13 -5.03
N LEU A 432 8.23 13.64 -3.82
CA LEU A 432 9.31 14.61 -3.55
C LEU A 432 10.68 13.99 -3.83
N LEU A 433 10.90 12.75 -3.37
CA LEU A 433 12.17 12.06 -3.59
C LEU A 433 12.40 11.76 -5.08
N ARG A 434 11.38 11.29 -5.81
CA ARG A 434 11.47 11.08 -7.25
C ARG A 434 11.85 12.38 -7.97
N ARG A 435 11.20 13.50 -7.63
CA ARG A 435 11.53 14.81 -8.19
C ARG A 435 12.98 15.17 -7.91
N ALA A 436 13.44 15.05 -6.67
CA ALA A 436 14.82 15.34 -6.31
C ALA A 436 15.84 14.47 -7.08
N LEU A 437 15.53 13.17 -7.27
CA LEU A 437 16.39 12.25 -8.02
C LEU A 437 16.37 12.50 -9.53
N THR A 438 15.38 13.22 -10.07
CA THR A 438 15.32 13.58 -11.50
C THR A 438 15.91 14.94 -11.82
N GLU A 439 16.36 15.71 -10.83
CA GLU A 439 17.07 16.97 -11.04
C GLU A 439 18.49 16.72 -11.61
N PRO A 440 19.06 17.66 -12.37
CA PRO A 440 20.41 17.52 -12.92
C PRO A 440 21.50 17.28 -11.86
N ASN A 441 21.31 17.82 -10.65
CA ASN A 441 22.18 17.60 -9.49
C ASN A 441 21.37 17.01 -8.32
N PRO A 442 21.19 15.69 -8.28
CA PRO A 442 20.39 15.03 -7.25
C PRO A 442 20.91 15.27 -5.82
N LEU A 443 22.24 15.34 -5.61
CA LEU A 443 22.81 15.58 -4.27
C LEU A 443 22.39 16.91 -3.69
N THR A 444 22.29 17.94 -4.51
CA THR A 444 21.80 19.26 -4.07
C THR A 444 20.29 19.20 -3.83
N ALA A 445 19.56 18.54 -4.70
CA ALA A 445 18.11 18.42 -4.58
C ALA A 445 17.69 17.61 -3.36
N LEU A 446 18.43 16.55 -3.00
CA LEU A 446 18.19 15.76 -1.78
C LEU A 446 18.35 16.58 -0.49
N LYS A 447 19.10 17.70 -0.52
CA LYS A 447 19.30 18.61 0.63
C LYS A 447 18.21 19.68 0.75
N GLN A 448 17.27 19.74 -0.16
CA GLN A 448 16.23 20.78 -0.11
C GLN A 448 15.36 20.64 1.14
N PRO A 449 15.03 21.78 1.80
CA PRO A 449 14.30 21.79 3.06
C PRO A 449 12.96 21.05 3.00
N GLU A 450 12.22 21.16 1.89
CA GLU A 450 10.92 20.50 1.70
C GLU A 450 11.02 18.96 1.78
N LEU A 451 12.04 18.38 1.15
CA LEU A 451 12.26 16.93 1.21
C LEU A 451 12.74 16.50 2.60
N GLN A 452 13.65 17.26 3.19
CA GLN A 452 14.16 16.97 4.54
C GLN A 452 13.05 17.06 5.58
N ASP A 453 12.18 18.06 5.51
CA ASP A 453 11.01 18.18 6.37
C ASP A 453 10.07 16.99 6.18
N ALA A 454 9.70 16.65 4.96
CA ALA A 454 8.84 15.51 4.67
C ALA A 454 9.40 14.19 5.23
N LEU A 455 10.72 13.99 5.16
CA LEU A 455 11.40 12.80 5.69
C LEU A 455 11.59 12.85 7.21
N SER A 456 11.67 14.03 7.82
CA SER A 456 11.88 14.18 9.27
C SER A 456 10.81 13.48 10.10
N LEU A 457 9.54 13.58 9.68
CA LEU A 457 8.41 12.92 10.33
C LEU A 457 8.17 11.47 9.88
N CYS A 458 9.08 10.86 9.10
CA CYS A 458 9.01 9.42 8.83
C CYS A 458 9.58 8.63 10.01
N LEU A 459 8.73 7.85 10.68
CA LEU A 459 9.10 7.02 11.83
C LEU A 459 9.95 5.80 11.46
N GLY A 460 10.07 5.45 10.19
CA GLY A 460 10.79 4.24 9.78
C GLY A 460 10.11 2.92 10.22
N CYS A 461 8.81 2.93 10.44
CA CYS A 461 8.03 1.80 10.97
C CYS A 461 7.86 0.60 10.02
N LYS A 462 8.37 0.67 8.78
CA LYS A 462 8.30 -0.38 7.75
C LYS A 462 6.89 -0.74 7.25
N ALA A 463 5.84 -0.19 7.83
CA ALA A 463 4.48 -0.56 7.44
C ALA A 463 4.15 -0.31 5.96
N CYS A 464 4.78 0.69 5.33
CA CYS A 464 4.63 0.92 3.90
C CYS A 464 5.18 -0.23 3.04
N LYS A 465 6.15 -1.01 3.52
CA LYS A 465 6.65 -2.18 2.80
C LYS A 465 5.61 -3.30 2.70
N SER A 466 4.80 -3.50 3.75
CA SER A 466 3.83 -4.60 3.84
C SER A 466 2.40 -4.18 3.49
N GLU A 467 1.98 -2.97 3.88
CA GLU A 467 0.61 -2.50 3.69
C GLU A 467 0.40 -1.69 2.40
N CYS A 468 1.47 -1.17 1.78
CA CYS A 468 1.36 -0.54 0.47
C CYS A 468 1.25 -1.64 -0.60
N PRO A 469 0.22 -1.62 -1.46
CA PRO A 469 0.11 -2.59 -2.55
C PRO A 469 1.35 -2.64 -3.45
N ALA A 470 1.99 -1.48 -3.68
CA ALA A 470 3.23 -1.37 -4.45
C ALA A 470 4.51 -1.60 -3.62
N SER A 471 4.40 -1.95 -2.34
CA SER A 471 5.52 -2.28 -1.44
C SER A 471 6.64 -1.22 -1.39
N VAL A 472 6.27 0.06 -1.30
CA VAL A 472 7.23 1.17 -1.19
C VAL A 472 7.89 1.15 0.18
N ASP A 473 9.20 0.90 0.26
CA ASP A 473 9.95 0.90 1.53
C ASP A 473 10.53 2.30 1.84
N MET A 474 9.71 3.19 2.38
CA MET A 474 10.13 4.55 2.71
C MET A 474 11.20 4.61 3.81
N ALA A 475 11.25 3.64 4.71
CA ALA A 475 12.27 3.61 5.75
C ALA A 475 13.67 3.40 5.15
N ARG A 476 13.80 2.48 4.18
CA ARG A 476 15.05 2.23 3.47
C ARG A 476 15.42 3.42 2.56
N LEU A 477 14.44 4.01 1.88
CA LEU A 477 14.64 5.21 1.07
C LEU A 477 15.13 6.40 1.92
N LYS A 478 14.52 6.63 3.10
CA LYS A 478 14.98 7.67 4.04
C LYS A 478 16.42 7.42 4.49
N SER A 479 16.74 6.19 4.85
CA SER A 479 18.09 5.79 5.27
C SER A 479 19.13 6.07 4.16
N GLU A 480 18.80 5.76 2.91
CA GLU A 480 19.65 6.06 1.75
C GLU A 480 19.83 7.58 1.56
N VAL A 481 18.75 8.37 1.65
CA VAL A 481 18.84 9.84 1.54
C VAL A 481 19.76 10.41 2.60
N LEU A 482 19.62 9.99 3.86
CA LEU A 482 20.48 10.44 4.95
C LEU A 482 21.95 10.07 4.70
N TYR A 483 22.21 8.88 4.16
CA TYR A 483 23.55 8.46 3.75
C TYR A 483 24.13 9.36 2.64
N GLN A 484 23.34 9.70 1.61
CA GLN A 484 23.78 10.53 0.49
C GLN A 484 24.01 12.00 0.89
N VAL A 485 23.16 12.52 1.76
CA VAL A 485 23.27 13.89 2.27
C VAL A 485 24.49 14.05 3.18
N ASN A 486 24.89 12.97 3.86
CA ASN A 486 26.06 12.90 4.75
C ASN A 486 26.14 14.08 5.74
N ASP A 487 24.99 14.46 6.31
CA ASP A 487 24.95 15.53 7.30
C ASP A 487 25.45 15.01 8.65
N PHE A 488 26.56 15.63 9.08
CA PHE A 488 27.14 15.37 10.38
C PHE A 488 26.20 15.90 11.47
N SER A 489 25.50 15.01 12.17
CA SER A 489 24.65 15.38 13.29
C SER A 489 25.20 14.83 14.60
N LEU A 490 25.04 15.60 15.70
CA LEU A 490 25.37 15.11 17.05
C LEU A 490 24.59 13.84 17.38
N SER A 491 23.39 13.72 16.91
CA SER A 491 22.55 12.52 17.02
C SER A 491 23.17 11.32 16.31
N GLY A 492 23.59 11.48 15.05
CA GLY A 492 24.28 10.41 14.31
C GLY A 492 25.58 10.00 15.02
N LEU A 493 26.35 10.95 15.54
CA LEU A 493 27.56 10.64 16.30
C LEU A 493 27.25 9.86 17.58
N SER A 494 26.23 10.26 18.33
CA SER A 494 25.81 9.56 19.55
C SER A 494 25.36 8.12 19.26
N ILE A 495 24.65 7.88 18.17
CA ILE A 495 24.21 6.55 17.73
C ILE A 495 25.40 5.71 17.27
N LYS A 496 26.34 6.30 16.52
CA LYS A 496 27.56 5.59 16.11
C LYS A 496 28.36 5.05 17.30
N PHE A 497 28.45 5.80 18.39
CA PHE A 497 29.17 5.41 19.61
C PHE A 497 28.26 4.91 20.72
N TYR A 498 26.99 4.63 20.45
CA TYR A 498 25.99 4.30 21.46
C TYR A 498 26.41 3.13 22.35
N GLY A 499 26.93 2.03 21.80
CA GLY A 499 27.44 0.91 22.58
C GLY A 499 28.58 1.28 23.53
N ALA A 500 29.54 2.12 23.10
CA ALA A 500 30.63 2.60 23.95
C ALA A 500 30.11 3.53 25.06
N ILE A 501 29.14 4.40 24.74
CA ILE A 501 28.50 5.29 25.72
C ILE A 501 27.77 4.47 26.78
N MET A 502 27.00 3.45 26.39
CA MET A 502 26.29 2.56 27.33
C MET A 502 27.27 1.80 28.22
N LYS A 503 28.35 1.26 27.64
CA LYS A 503 29.40 0.53 28.37
C LYS A 503 30.08 1.42 29.39
N LEU A 504 30.43 2.64 29.06
CA LEU A 504 31.02 3.62 29.99
C LEU A 504 30.00 4.04 31.07
N GLY A 505 28.79 4.33 30.68
CA GLY A 505 27.71 4.69 31.61
C GLY A 505 27.40 3.59 32.62
N ALA A 506 27.52 2.31 32.22
CA ALA A 506 27.31 1.16 33.10
C ALA A 506 28.38 0.97 34.19
N ILE A 507 29.47 1.77 34.17
CA ILE A 507 30.43 1.84 35.26
C ILE A 507 29.82 2.57 36.47
N ALA A 508 29.09 3.65 36.22
CA ALA A 508 28.41 4.47 37.22
C ALA A 508 26.96 4.83 36.78
N PRO A 509 26.03 3.86 36.78
CA PRO A 509 24.69 4.04 36.22
C PRO A 509 23.91 5.22 36.86
N GLY A 510 24.03 5.37 38.19
CA GLY A 510 23.36 6.49 38.89
C GLY A 510 23.80 7.89 38.41
N LEU A 511 25.11 8.06 38.19
CA LEU A 511 25.67 9.31 37.69
C LEU A 511 25.21 9.55 36.25
N TYR A 512 25.29 8.52 35.38
CA TYR A 512 24.83 8.61 34.00
C TYR A 512 23.37 9.00 33.94
N ASN A 513 22.50 8.31 34.68
CA ASN A 513 21.05 8.57 34.71
C ASN A 513 20.70 9.97 35.21
N SER A 514 21.51 10.54 36.13
CA SER A 514 21.32 11.90 36.58
C SER A 514 21.75 12.93 35.53
N VAL A 515 22.92 12.71 34.90
CA VAL A 515 23.46 13.62 33.87
C VAL A 515 22.64 13.67 32.64
N GLN A 516 22.16 12.51 32.11
CA GLN A 516 21.36 12.49 30.87
C GLN A 516 20.03 13.27 31.00
N ASN A 517 19.47 13.38 32.21
CA ASN A 517 18.21 14.08 32.46
C ASN A 517 18.36 15.58 32.73
N LEU A 518 19.60 16.12 32.75
CA LEU A 518 19.81 17.55 32.86
C LEU A 518 19.21 18.29 31.65
N ALA A 519 18.51 19.40 31.90
CA ALA A 519 17.86 20.19 30.86
C ALA A 519 18.83 20.61 29.72
N MET A 520 20.08 20.93 30.07
CA MET A 520 21.14 21.29 29.11
C MET A 520 21.50 20.09 28.22
N VAL A 521 21.57 18.87 28.74
CA VAL A 521 21.86 17.66 27.95
C VAL A 521 20.70 17.34 27.03
N LYS A 522 19.47 17.39 27.52
CA LYS A 522 18.27 17.24 26.67
C LYS A 522 18.23 18.25 25.55
N TRP A 523 18.50 19.52 25.84
CA TRP A 523 18.56 20.58 24.85
C TRP A 523 19.64 20.32 23.78
N LEU A 524 20.86 19.93 24.21
CA LEU A 524 21.96 19.60 23.29
C LEU A 524 21.61 18.42 22.37
N MET A 525 20.87 17.43 22.87
CA MET A 525 20.41 16.25 22.14
C MET A 525 19.10 16.49 21.36
N ALA A 526 18.55 17.70 21.39
CA ALA A 526 17.25 18.06 20.82
C ALA A 526 16.10 17.19 21.35
N VAL A 527 16.18 16.77 22.62
CA VAL A 527 15.12 16.02 23.32
C VAL A 527 14.13 17.00 23.94
N ASP A 528 12.84 16.80 23.70
CA ASP A 528 11.78 17.60 24.34
C ASP A 528 11.87 17.48 25.86
N ALA A 529 11.74 18.59 26.58
CA ALA A 529 11.91 18.66 28.02
C ALA A 529 10.94 17.75 28.80
N ARG A 530 9.76 17.52 28.23
CA ARG A 530 8.69 16.67 28.78
C ARG A 530 8.99 15.17 28.73
N ARG A 531 9.97 14.76 27.91
CA ARG A 531 10.34 13.33 27.78
C ARG A 531 11.29 12.89 28.87
N THR A 532 11.11 11.65 29.31
CA THR A 532 12.12 10.93 30.11
C THR A 532 13.05 10.17 29.19
N LEU A 533 14.32 10.02 29.56
CA LEU A 533 15.26 9.18 28.83
C LEU A 533 15.41 7.82 29.52
N PRO A 534 15.59 6.71 28.77
CA PRO A 534 15.72 5.38 29.35
C PRO A 534 16.90 5.30 30.33
N LYS A 535 16.67 4.72 31.49
CA LYS A 535 17.67 4.60 32.56
C LYS A 535 18.56 3.39 32.32
N LEU A 536 19.84 3.54 32.58
CA LEU A 536 20.72 2.39 32.70
C LEU A 536 20.37 1.60 33.97
N ALA A 537 20.32 0.29 33.85
CA ALA A 537 20.14 -0.61 35.00
C ALA A 537 21.39 -0.61 35.90
N ASN A 538 21.21 -0.88 37.19
CA ASN A 538 22.34 -0.97 38.14
C ASN A 538 23.26 -2.11 37.81
N GLN A 539 22.80 -3.17 37.18
CA GLN A 539 23.58 -4.34 36.78
C GLN A 539 23.33 -4.64 35.31
N SER A 540 24.35 -4.59 34.49
CA SER A 540 24.25 -5.00 33.07
C SER A 540 24.18 -6.52 32.95
N ILE A 541 23.66 -7.00 31.78
CA ILE A 541 23.59 -8.45 31.53
C ILE A 541 24.98 -9.10 31.55
N ALA A 542 26.03 -8.42 31.09
CA ALA A 542 27.38 -8.91 31.12
C ALA A 542 27.88 -9.16 32.57
N LYS A 543 27.57 -8.27 33.53
CA LYS A 543 27.86 -8.46 34.94
C LYS A 543 27.05 -9.63 35.53
N TRP A 544 25.79 -9.76 35.14
CA TRP A 544 24.95 -10.87 35.60
C TRP A 544 25.49 -12.21 35.10
N LEU A 545 25.85 -12.33 33.81
CA LEU A 545 26.45 -13.53 33.21
C LEU A 545 27.74 -13.96 33.92
N ALA A 546 28.58 -13.01 34.31
CA ALA A 546 29.81 -13.29 35.01
C ALA A 546 29.62 -13.90 36.43
N HIS A 547 28.42 -13.77 37.00
CA HIS A 547 28.06 -14.32 38.31
C HIS A 547 27.22 -15.60 38.21
N GLN A 548 26.84 -16.02 36.97
CA GLN A 548 26.18 -17.30 36.80
C GLN A 548 27.18 -18.44 37.04
N PRO A 549 26.78 -19.53 37.71
CA PRO A 549 27.64 -20.73 37.78
C PRO A 549 27.97 -21.17 36.34
N ALA A 550 29.20 -21.62 36.14
CA ALA A 550 29.56 -22.22 34.85
C ALA A 550 28.51 -23.30 34.54
N ALA A 551 27.86 -23.19 33.38
CA ALA A 551 26.87 -24.17 32.97
C ALA A 551 27.48 -25.56 33.13
N GLU A 552 26.84 -26.45 33.91
CA GLU A 552 27.20 -27.86 33.96
C GLU A 552 27.27 -28.32 32.48
N ILE A 553 28.28 -29.15 32.17
CA ILE A 553 28.50 -29.63 30.79
C ILE A 553 27.19 -30.26 30.35
N VAL A 554 26.50 -29.49 29.56
CA VAL A 554 25.23 -29.87 28.93
C VAL A 554 25.57 -31.01 27.96
N SER A 555 24.80 -32.08 27.96
CA SER A 555 25.01 -33.19 27.04
C SER A 555 25.09 -32.70 25.60
N ASP A 556 25.98 -33.27 24.78
CA ASP A 556 26.12 -32.92 23.35
C ASP A 556 24.82 -33.05 22.54
N ASP A 557 23.78 -33.63 23.13
CA ASP A 557 22.44 -33.83 22.50
C ASP A 557 21.48 -32.65 22.66
N GLN A 558 21.82 -31.55 23.36
CA GLN A 558 20.92 -30.42 23.53
C GLN A 558 21.01 -29.43 22.36
N GLN A 559 19.85 -29.10 21.81
CA GLN A 559 19.73 -28.08 20.72
C GLN A 559 20.20 -26.71 21.22
N THR A 560 21.07 -26.06 20.44
CA THR A 560 21.67 -24.77 20.81
C THR A 560 20.86 -23.60 20.26
N VAL A 561 20.68 -22.57 21.11
CA VAL A 561 20.11 -21.27 20.74
C VAL A 561 21.17 -20.19 20.87
N TRP A 562 21.53 -19.58 19.76
CA TRP A 562 22.37 -18.39 19.69
C TRP A 562 21.50 -17.16 19.89
N LEU A 563 21.53 -16.60 21.11
CA LEU A 563 20.65 -15.51 21.52
C LEU A 563 21.32 -14.16 21.33
N LEU A 564 20.83 -13.38 20.37
CA LEU A 564 21.30 -12.02 20.08
C LEU A 564 20.77 -11.05 21.14
N LEU A 565 21.67 -10.54 21.99
CA LEU A 565 21.37 -9.56 23.02
C LEU A 565 21.73 -8.16 22.51
N ASP A 566 20.73 -7.37 22.17
CA ASP A 566 20.86 -5.97 21.74
C ASP A 566 21.29 -5.05 22.88
N LEU A 567 21.64 -3.80 22.59
CA LEU A 567 22.13 -2.86 23.57
C LEU A 567 21.10 -2.49 24.65
N TYR A 568 19.81 -2.57 24.33
CA TYR A 568 18.76 -2.19 25.28
C TYR A 568 18.64 -3.23 26.37
N VAL A 569 18.55 -4.52 26.02
CA VAL A 569 18.50 -5.61 27.01
C VAL A 569 19.85 -5.85 27.71
N GLN A 570 20.95 -5.34 27.14
CA GLN A 570 22.24 -5.41 27.82
C GLN A 570 22.35 -4.39 28.96
N TYR A 571 21.86 -3.17 28.78
CA TYR A 571 22.18 -2.06 29.67
C TYR A 571 20.96 -1.39 30.31
N GLN A 572 19.80 -1.42 29.70
CA GLN A 572 18.60 -0.74 30.18
C GLN A 572 17.57 -1.71 30.80
N GLU A 573 17.31 -2.82 30.12
CA GLU A 573 16.29 -3.82 30.49
C GLU A 573 16.90 -5.25 30.65
N PRO A 574 17.96 -5.46 31.46
CA PRO A 574 18.64 -6.75 31.55
C PRO A 574 17.75 -7.87 32.10
N ASN A 575 16.70 -7.55 32.84
CA ASN A 575 15.68 -8.48 33.30
C ASN A 575 15.00 -9.23 32.14
N ILE A 576 14.83 -8.61 30.98
CA ILE A 576 14.27 -9.26 29.79
C ILE A 576 15.22 -10.33 29.25
N ALA A 577 16.51 -9.98 29.12
CA ALA A 577 17.51 -10.94 28.68
C ALA A 577 17.63 -12.11 29.65
N GLN A 578 17.61 -11.84 30.97
CA GLN A 578 17.61 -12.88 32.01
C GLN A 578 16.41 -13.80 31.88
N ALA A 579 15.21 -13.25 31.78
CA ALA A 579 13.96 -13.99 31.61
C ALA A 579 13.97 -14.85 30.34
N ALA A 580 14.44 -14.29 29.20
CA ALA A 580 14.57 -15.03 27.95
C ALA A 580 15.54 -16.23 28.10
N MET A 581 16.73 -16.00 28.63
CA MET A 581 17.72 -17.06 28.83
C MET A 581 17.21 -18.15 29.79
N GLN A 582 16.67 -17.76 30.94
CA GLN A 582 16.14 -18.69 31.94
C GLN A 582 14.94 -19.48 31.38
N SER A 583 14.06 -18.87 30.61
CA SER A 583 12.95 -19.57 29.96
C SER A 583 13.44 -20.62 28.97
N LEU A 584 14.38 -20.28 28.10
CA LEU A 584 14.94 -21.21 27.12
C LEU A 584 15.71 -22.37 27.79
N GLN A 585 16.46 -22.07 28.84
CA GLN A 585 17.17 -23.11 29.66
C GLN A 585 16.17 -24.04 30.36
N ALA A 586 15.10 -23.48 30.94
CA ALA A 586 14.05 -24.29 31.58
C ALA A 586 13.31 -25.18 30.59
N LEU A 587 13.26 -24.80 29.30
CA LEU A 587 12.72 -25.61 28.19
C LEU A 587 13.74 -26.62 27.63
N GLY A 588 14.93 -26.78 28.25
CA GLY A 588 15.92 -27.78 27.89
C GLY A 588 16.89 -27.38 26.79
N LEU A 589 17.02 -26.09 26.46
CA LEU A 589 17.88 -25.60 25.40
C LEU A 589 19.24 -25.12 25.95
N ASN A 590 20.30 -25.31 25.15
CA ASN A 590 21.62 -24.75 25.42
C ASN A 590 21.66 -23.30 24.87
N VAL A 591 21.72 -22.31 25.76
CA VAL A 591 21.65 -20.89 25.35
C VAL A 591 23.06 -20.28 25.31
N LYS A 592 23.48 -19.83 24.12
CA LYS A 592 24.72 -19.11 23.89
C LYS A 592 24.41 -17.61 23.60
N PRO A 593 24.65 -16.71 24.56
CA PRO A 593 24.42 -15.30 24.38
C PRO A 593 25.46 -14.62 23.48
N ILE A 594 25.02 -13.82 22.50
CA ILE A 594 25.88 -12.95 21.70
C ILE A 594 25.60 -11.50 22.09
N LEU A 595 26.60 -10.86 22.72
CA LEU A 595 26.48 -9.45 23.13
C LEU A 595 26.77 -8.51 21.94
N LEU A 596 25.76 -7.85 21.43
CA LEU A 596 25.92 -6.92 20.32
C LEU A 596 26.68 -5.67 20.78
N THR A 597 27.61 -5.19 19.95
CA THR A 597 28.40 -3.97 20.20
C THR A 597 27.72 -2.69 19.69
N SER A 598 26.77 -2.84 18.81
CA SER A 598 25.99 -1.75 18.19
C SER A 598 24.59 -2.24 17.82
N SER A 599 23.65 -1.31 17.57
CA SER A 599 22.33 -1.61 17.03
C SER A 599 22.32 -1.34 15.53
N PRO A 600 22.28 -2.36 14.67
CA PRO A 600 22.16 -2.18 13.22
C PRO A 600 20.96 -1.29 12.85
N ARG A 601 19.81 -1.47 13.49
CA ARG A 601 18.62 -0.65 13.25
C ARG A 601 18.85 0.83 13.55
N ALA A 602 19.47 1.16 14.66
CA ALA A 602 19.75 2.54 15.03
C ALA A 602 20.69 3.21 14.01
N LEU A 603 21.73 2.49 13.58
CA LEU A 603 22.68 2.94 12.55
C LEU A 603 21.95 3.21 11.22
N LEU A 604 21.12 2.26 10.75
CA LEU A 604 20.32 2.42 9.53
C LEU A 604 19.38 3.61 9.60
N SER A 605 18.75 3.85 10.72
CA SER A 605 17.81 4.97 10.91
C SER A 605 18.47 6.34 10.78
N GLN A 606 19.79 6.43 11.02
CA GLN A 606 20.61 7.65 10.88
C GLN A 606 21.37 7.73 9.54
N GLY A 607 21.15 6.80 8.61
CA GLY A 607 21.90 6.75 7.35
C GLY A 607 23.35 6.32 7.48
N LEU A 608 23.75 5.76 8.63
CA LEU A 608 25.11 5.26 8.88
C LEU A 608 25.27 3.85 8.28
N LEU A 609 25.11 3.78 6.93
CA LEU A 609 25.04 2.48 6.22
C LEU A 609 26.36 1.71 6.24
N LYS A 610 27.50 2.40 6.20
CA LYS A 610 28.84 1.77 6.31
C LYS A 610 29.04 1.13 7.66
N GLU A 611 28.66 1.82 8.71
CA GLU A 611 28.74 1.35 10.09
C GLU A 611 27.77 0.19 10.32
N ALA A 612 26.55 0.27 9.77
CA ALA A 612 25.58 -0.81 9.84
C ALA A 612 26.09 -2.08 9.13
N LYS A 613 26.69 -1.93 7.95
CA LYS A 613 27.34 -3.03 7.23
C LYS A 613 28.44 -3.70 8.04
N THR A 614 29.30 -2.90 8.69
CA THR A 614 30.37 -3.41 9.55
C THR A 614 29.77 -4.17 10.75
N ALA A 615 28.77 -3.59 11.41
CA ALA A 615 28.11 -4.24 12.54
C ALA A 615 27.46 -5.58 12.18
N LEU A 616 26.77 -5.65 11.05
CA LEU A 616 26.17 -6.88 10.55
C LEU A 616 27.23 -7.95 10.23
N ALA A 617 28.34 -7.56 9.60
CA ALA A 617 29.45 -8.46 9.29
C ALA A 617 30.12 -9.00 10.56
N GLU A 618 30.31 -8.18 11.60
CA GLU A 618 30.84 -8.61 12.90
C GLU A 618 29.91 -9.61 13.58
N ILE A 619 28.59 -9.40 13.55
CA ILE A 619 27.61 -10.34 14.12
C ILE A 619 27.64 -11.65 13.32
N GLN A 620 27.66 -11.57 11.99
CA GLN A 620 27.75 -12.74 11.10
C GLN A 620 29.00 -13.57 11.43
N GLN A 621 30.14 -12.92 11.66
CA GLN A 621 31.38 -13.60 12.05
C GLN A 621 31.24 -14.32 13.39
N GLN A 622 30.56 -13.75 14.39
CA GLN A 622 30.31 -14.41 15.67
C GLN A 622 29.41 -15.64 15.55
N LEU A 623 28.53 -15.65 14.51
CA LEU A 623 27.61 -16.74 14.20
C LEU A 623 28.21 -17.83 13.28
N ASN A 624 29.52 -17.79 12.96
CA ASN A 624 30.16 -18.79 12.09
C ASN A 624 30.15 -20.22 12.67
N ALA A 625 29.97 -20.37 13.97
CA ALA A 625 29.89 -21.66 14.64
C ALA A 625 28.46 -22.23 14.73
N VAL A 626 27.47 -21.54 14.18
CA VAL A 626 26.08 -22.00 14.11
C VAL A 626 25.95 -23.16 13.16
N THR A 627 25.30 -24.24 13.56
CA THR A 627 25.00 -25.41 12.71
C THR A 627 23.58 -25.33 12.15
N ALA A 628 23.25 -26.21 11.20
CA ALA A 628 21.91 -26.27 10.62
C ALA A 628 20.80 -26.66 11.61
N GLU A 629 21.18 -27.26 12.75
CA GLU A 629 20.27 -27.69 13.80
C GLU A 629 20.08 -26.63 14.87
N ASP A 630 20.93 -25.59 14.89
CA ASP A 630 20.86 -24.51 15.86
C ASP A 630 19.82 -23.45 15.50
N PHE A 631 19.40 -22.68 16.49
CA PHE A 631 18.56 -21.50 16.29
C PHE A 631 19.36 -20.22 16.51
N VAL A 632 19.12 -19.22 15.65
CA VAL A 632 19.55 -17.84 15.87
C VAL A 632 18.33 -17.02 16.25
N VAL A 633 18.33 -16.40 17.41
CA VAL A 633 17.15 -15.74 17.99
C VAL A 633 17.50 -14.34 18.49
N GLY A 634 16.65 -13.38 18.24
CA GLY A 634 16.76 -12.03 18.81
C GLY A 634 15.55 -11.65 19.65
N ILE A 635 15.75 -10.68 20.56
CA ILE A 635 14.73 -10.20 21.50
C ILE A 635 14.06 -8.93 20.97
N GLU A 636 14.84 -7.91 20.55
CA GLU A 636 14.28 -6.66 20.05
C GLU A 636 13.85 -6.80 18.58
N PRO A 637 12.55 -6.67 18.24
CA PRO A 637 12.08 -6.91 16.89
C PRO A 637 12.72 -5.99 15.85
N SER A 638 13.04 -4.76 16.21
CA SER A 638 13.61 -3.79 15.29
C SER A 638 15.02 -4.15 14.83
N ASP A 639 15.86 -4.68 15.70
CA ASP A 639 17.22 -5.15 15.39
C ASP A 639 17.22 -6.55 14.76
N THR A 640 16.40 -7.45 15.30
CA THR A 640 16.30 -8.84 14.81
C THR A 640 15.82 -8.91 13.38
N LEU A 641 14.78 -8.16 13.03
CA LEU A 641 14.19 -8.20 11.69
C LEU A 641 15.02 -7.48 10.61
N VAL A 642 16.10 -6.79 10.97
CA VAL A 642 17.08 -6.28 9.99
C VAL A 642 17.66 -7.42 9.16
N TRP A 643 17.88 -8.60 9.77
CA TRP A 643 18.41 -9.78 9.07
C TRP A 643 17.51 -10.26 7.93
N ARG A 644 16.20 -10.24 8.16
CA ARG A 644 15.22 -10.66 7.15
C ARG A 644 14.92 -9.57 6.11
N ASP A 645 15.42 -8.36 6.29
CA ASP A 645 15.06 -7.19 5.48
C ASP A 645 16.27 -6.48 4.86
N GLU A 646 16.94 -5.57 5.58
CA GLU A 646 17.98 -4.73 5.01
C GLU A 646 19.35 -5.40 4.91
N ALA A 647 19.63 -6.41 5.74
CA ALA A 647 20.93 -7.10 5.73
C ALA A 647 21.30 -7.63 4.34
N ILE A 648 20.33 -8.17 3.60
CA ILE A 648 20.49 -8.70 2.24
C ILE A 648 21.07 -7.66 1.27
N ASP A 649 20.75 -6.39 1.46
CA ASP A 649 21.23 -5.30 0.61
C ASP A 649 22.55 -4.67 1.09
N LEU A 650 23.07 -5.11 2.22
CA LEU A 650 24.30 -4.57 2.84
C LEU A 650 25.44 -5.58 2.93
N VAL A 651 25.13 -6.80 3.30
CA VAL A 651 26.12 -7.89 3.48
C VAL A 651 25.75 -9.08 2.60
N THR A 652 26.77 -9.84 2.19
CA THR A 652 26.56 -11.06 1.43
C THR A 652 26.21 -12.19 2.38
N GLU A 653 25.20 -12.98 2.05
CA GLU A 653 24.89 -14.24 2.70
C GLU A 653 25.96 -15.26 2.22
N ASN A 654 26.88 -15.62 3.11
CA ASN A 654 27.94 -16.57 2.82
C ASN A 654 27.39 -18.02 2.84
N ASP A 655 28.24 -19.01 2.45
CA ASP A 655 27.95 -20.44 2.60
C ASP A 655 28.02 -20.85 4.09
N GLN A 656 27.04 -20.39 4.85
CA GLN A 656 26.88 -20.64 6.28
C GLN A 656 25.70 -21.58 6.53
N ALA A 657 25.71 -22.29 7.66
CA ALA A 657 24.67 -23.26 8.00
C ALA A 657 23.29 -22.64 8.32
N TRP A 658 23.22 -21.30 8.51
CA TRP A 658 22.01 -20.56 8.76
C TRP A 658 21.76 -19.50 7.68
N SER A 659 20.53 -19.13 7.44
CA SER A 659 20.15 -18.08 6.49
C SER A 659 19.64 -16.83 7.22
N PHE A 660 19.72 -15.67 6.57
CA PHE A 660 19.17 -14.42 7.13
C PHE A 660 17.67 -14.54 7.43
N SER A 661 16.95 -15.31 6.62
CA SER A 661 15.52 -15.57 6.80
C SER A 661 15.22 -16.51 7.97
N SER A 662 16.20 -17.30 8.45
CA SER A 662 16.04 -18.24 9.57
C SER A 662 16.21 -17.61 10.95
N VAL A 663 16.64 -16.33 11.03
CA VAL A 663 16.74 -15.61 12.30
C VAL A 663 15.34 -15.41 12.88
N LEU A 664 15.10 -15.88 14.09
CA LEU A 664 13.79 -15.90 14.73
C LEU A 664 13.66 -14.80 15.79
N LEU A 665 12.43 -14.37 16.02
CA LEU A 665 12.04 -13.67 17.24
C LEU A 665 11.84 -14.68 18.37
N PHE A 666 11.93 -14.24 19.62
CA PHE A 666 11.76 -15.11 20.79
C PHE A 666 10.44 -15.88 20.76
N GLU A 667 9.34 -15.23 20.44
CA GLU A 667 8.01 -15.84 20.41
C GLU A 667 7.84 -16.84 19.25
N GLU A 668 8.50 -16.58 18.10
CA GLU A 668 8.52 -17.51 16.98
C GLU A 668 9.26 -18.80 17.32
N LEU A 669 10.37 -18.72 18.11
CA LEU A 669 11.06 -19.89 18.60
C LEU A 669 10.15 -20.71 19.53
N ILE A 670 9.45 -20.06 20.47
CA ILE A 670 8.53 -20.77 21.39
C ILE A 670 7.47 -21.56 20.61
N LEU A 671 6.87 -20.98 19.57
CA LEU A 671 5.91 -21.69 18.73
C LEU A 671 6.54 -22.86 18.00
N LYS A 672 7.72 -22.66 17.42
CA LYS A 672 8.46 -23.71 16.70
C LYS A 672 8.83 -24.89 17.59
N LEU A 673 9.22 -24.62 18.83
CA LEU A 673 9.48 -25.67 19.83
C LEU A 673 8.19 -26.44 20.15
N ASN A 674 7.07 -25.74 20.30
CA ASN A 674 5.78 -26.38 20.59
C ASN A 674 5.24 -27.26 19.44
N GLU A 675 5.72 -27.08 18.20
CA GLU A 675 5.40 -27.96 17.07
C GLU A 675 6.10 -29.33 17.20
N THR A 676 7.26 -29.39 17.84
CA THR A 676 8.07 -30.61 17.96
C THR A 676 7.95 -31.29 19.32
N GLN A 677 7.60 -30.55 20.37
CA GLN A 677 7.45 -31.03 21.74
C GLN A 677 6.32 -30.24 22.43
N SER A 678 5.54 -30.92 23.27
CA SER A 678 4.56 -30.23 24.12
C SER A 678 5.28 -29.43 25.20
N LEU A 679 5.11 -28.10 25.18
CA LEU A 679 5.68 -27.23 26.24
C LEU A 679 4.70 -27.16 27.40
N ASP A 680 5.23 -27.40 28.63
CA ASP A 680 4.46 -27.41 29.88
C ASP A 680 4.65 -26.08 30.62
N PHE A 681 3.62 -25.23 30.58
CA PHE A 681 3.58 -23.96 31.30
C PHE A 681 2.61 -24.05 32.47
N GLN A 682 3.00 -23.48 33.61
CA GLN A 682 2.11 -23.35 34.76
C GLN A 682 1.00 -22.32 34.45
N PRO A 683 -0.23 -22.52 34.93
CA PRO A 683 -1.34 -21.60 34.70
C PRO A 683 -1.05 -20.20 35.25
N LEU A 684 -1.32 -19.18 34.44
CA LEU A 684 -1.16 -17.79 34.83
C LEU A 684 -2.52 -17.06 34.72
N ARG A 685 -3.22 -16.94 35.84
CA ARG A 685 -4.56 -16.29 35.91
C ARG A 685 -4.44 -14.77 35.83
N GLN A 686 -4.06 -14.26 34.65
CA GLN A 686 -3.84 -12.85 34.39
C GLN A 686 -4.47 -12.46 33.06
N THR A 687 -4.78 -11.16 32.94
CA THR A 687 -5.14 -10.54 31.68
C THR A 687 -3.94 -9.75 31.16
N VAL A 688 -3.58 -9.96 29.91
CA VAL A 688 -2.51 -9.26 29.21
C VAL A 688 -3.09 -8.33 28.17
N TRP A 689 -2.68 -7.06 28.15
CA TRP A 689 -2.90 -6.11 27.11
C TRP A 689 -1.65 -6.03 26.23
N LEU A 690 -1.72 -6.64 25.03
CA LEU A 690 -0.57 -6.84 24.16
C LEU A 690 -0.48 -5.77 23.07
N HIS A 691 0.61 -5.01 23.03
CA HIS A 691 1.00 -4.14 21.93
C HIS A 691 2.18 -4.74 21.16
N VAL A 692 1.94 -5.21 19.94
CA VAL A 692 3.00 -5.76 19.07
C VAL A 692 3.75 -4.61 18.38
N HIS A 693 5.07 -4.72 18.30
CA HIS A 693 5.95 -3.72 17.69
C HIS A 693 5.66 -3.51 16.20
N CYS A 694 5.80 -2.28 15.69
CA CYS A 694 5.47 -1.94 14.31
C CYS A 694 6.30 -2.71 13.27
N HIS A 695 7.60 -2.97 13.50
CA HIS A 695 8.41 -3.81 12.61
C HIS A 695 7.93 -5.27 12.60
N GLN A 696 7.52 -5.78 13.73
CA GLN A 696 6.97 -7.14 13.82
C GLN A 696 5.62 -7.24 13.07
N LYS A 697 4.77 -6.22 13.18
CA LYS A 697 3.54 -6.13 12.37
C LYS A 697 3.81 -6.06 10.87
N SER A 698 4.94 -5.47 10.48
CA SER A 698 5.28 -5.19 9.09
C SER A 698 6.12 -6.28 8.41
N LEU A 699 6.98 -6.97 9.15
CA LEU A 699 8.00 -7.88 8.61
C LEU A 699 7.88 -9.32 9.14
N ALA A 700 6.98 -9.56 10.09
CA ALA A 700 6.69 -10.87 10.69
C ALA A 700 5.17 -11.08 10.81
N LYS A 701 4.75 -12.12 11.51
CA LYS A 701 3.33 -12.44 11.71
C LYS A 701 2.88 -12.05 13.11
N PRO A 702 2.21 -10.91 13.32
CA PRO A 702 1.82 -10.44 14.64
C PRO A 702 0.93 -11.42 15.41
N ALA A 703 0.17 -12.26 14.71
CA ALA A 703 -0.66 -13.30 15.33
C ALA A 703 0.17 -14.39 16.05
N GLU A 704 1.45 -14.58 15.69
CA GLU A 704 2.32 -15.56 16.34
C GLU A 704 2.64 -15.19 17.78
N VAL A 705 2.76 -13.89 18.10
CA VAL A 705 2.93 -13.44 19.50
C VAL A 705 1.71 -13.83 20.34
N VAL A 706 0.51 -13.63 19.80
CA VAL A 706 -0.73 -14.00 20.48
C VAL A 706 -0.81 -15.51 20.69
N LYS A 707 -0.53 -16.30 19.64
CA LYS A 707 -0.53 -17.78 19.72
C LYS A 707 0.51 -18.29 20.73
N ALA A 708 1.70 -17.70 20.75
CA ALA A 708 2.73 -18.08 21.69
C ALA A 708 2.28 -17.83 23.14
N LEU A 709 1.76 -16.64 23.45
CA LEU A 709 1.26 -16.34 24.80
C LEU A 709 0.05 -17.19 25.19
N GLN A 710 -0.78 -17.61 24.24
CA GLN A 710 -1.93 -18.49 24.48
C GLN A 710 -1.54 -19.94 24.82
N LEU A 711 -0.27 -20.34 24.65
CA LEU A 711 0.24 -21.61 25.17
C LEU A 711 0.24 -21.67 26.70
N ILE A 712 0.23 -20.50 27.36
CA ILE A 712 0.19 -20.42 28.83
C ILE A 712 -1.26 -20.61 29.27
N PRO A 713 -1.58 -21.66 30.05
CA PRO A 713 -2.93 -21.93 30.51
C PRO A 713 -3.50 -20.76 31.34
N GLU A 714 -4.78 -20.50 31.22
CA GLU A 714 -5.56 -19.47 31.92
C GLU A 714 -5.12 -18.01 31.66
N LEU A 715 -4.14 -17.77 30.76
CA LEU A 715 -3.75 -16.42 30.35
C LEU A 715 -4.73 -15.85 29.33
N ARG A 716 -5.30 -14.68 29.62
CA ARG A 716 -6.18 -13.95 28.69
C ARG A 716 -5.38 -12.89 27.95
N VAL A 717 -5.36 -12.96 26.61
CA VAL A 717 -4.60 -12.02 25.77
C VAL A 717 -5.52 -11.11 25.01
N ASN A 718 -5.53 -9.84 25.37
CA ASN A 718 -6.24 -8.76 24.68
C ASN A 718 -5.25 -8.01 23.77
N THR A 719 -5.40 -8.13 22.46
CA THR A 719 -4.53 -7.42 21.52
C THR A 719 -4.97 -5.96 21.36
N ILE A 720 -4.07 -5.03 21.58
CA ILE A 720 -4.29 -3.60 21.33
C ILE A 720 -4.20 -3.37 19.82
N GLN A 721 -5.34 -3.01 19.21
CA GLN A 721 -5.46 -2.72 17.78
C GLN A 721 -4.91 -1.32 17.46
N SER A 722 -3.68 -1.04 17.87
CA SER A 722 -2.98 0.20 17.56
C SER A 722 -2.08 0.02 16.34
N GLY A 723 -1.81 1.10 15.62
CA GLY A 723 -0.77 1.15 14.59
C GLY A 723 0.64 1.15 15.22
N CYS A 724 1.32 2.28 15.11
CA CYS A 724 2.60 2.55 15.77
C CYS A 724 2.36 3.12 17.18
N CYS A 725 3.27 2.91 18.11
CA CYS A 725 3.22 3.56 19.44
C CYS A 725 3.57 5.05 19.38
N GLY A 726 4.28 5.51 18.33
CA GLY A 726 4.71 6.89 18.16
C GLY A 726 6.13 7.21 18.64
N MET A 727 6.84 6.28 19.28
CA MET A 727 8.20 6.53 19.79
C MET A 727 9.27 6.41 18.72
N SER A 728 9.44 5.24 18.12
CA SER A 728 10.43 4.96 17.05
C SER A 728 11.82 5.55 17.30
N GLY A 729 12.57 4.98 18.22
CA GLY A 729 13.92 5.45 18.56
C GLY A 729 13.90 6.92 19.00
N GLU A 730 14.70 7.78 18.37
CA GLU A 730 14.80 9.20 18.75
C GLU A 730 13.61 10.06 18.31
N PHE A 731 12.74 9.57 17.40
CA PHE A 731 11.64 10.36 16.87
C PHE A 731 10.72 10.92 17.95
N GLY A 732 10.27 10.04 18.87
CA GLY A 732 9.37 10.43 19.94
C GLY A 732 9.98 11.40 20.94
N TYR A 733 11.30 11.39 21.12
CA TYR A 733 12.01 12.34 21.97
C TYR A 733 12.08 13.74 21.34
N LYS A 734 12.21 13.83 20.02
CA LYS A 734 12.34 15.09 19.29
C LYS A 734 10.98 15.68 18.88
N ASN A 735 9.99 14.84 18.56
CA ASN A 735 8.69 15.23 18.00
C ASN A 735 7.55 14.91 18.96
N TYR A 736 7.59 15.45 20.18
CA TYR A 736 6.65 15.14 21.26
C TYR A 736 5.18 15.23 20.83
N GLU A 737 4.76 16.33 20.20
CA GLU A 737 3.36 16.57 19.83
C GLU A 737 2.83 15.52 18.84
N VAL A 738 3.62 15.22 17.80
CA VAL A 738 3.24 14.22 16.79
C VAL A 738 3.26 12.81 17.41
N SER A 739 4.28 12.52 18.24
CA SER A 739 4.39 11.26 18.98
C SER A 739 3.19 11.03 19.91
N HIS A 740 2.78 12.06 20.65
CA HIS A 740 1.62 12.02 21.54
C HIS A 740 0.32 11.83 20.74
N LYS A 741 0.14 12.58 19.64
CA LYS A 741 -1.04 12.41 18.76
C LYS A 741 -1.16 10.99 18.22
N ILE A 742 -0.03 10.37 17.82
CA ILE A 742 -0.02 8.98 17.33
C ILE A 742 -0.46 8.02 18.45
N ALA A 743 0.11 8.14 19.65
CA ALA A 743 -0.21 7.28 20.78
C ALA A 743 -1.68 7.44 21.22
N SER A 744 -2.19 8.67 21.20
CA SER A 744 -3.57 9.02 21.60
C SER A 744 -4.65 8.54 20.64
N GLN A 745 -4.29 8.07 19.43
CA GLN A 745 -5.29 7.56 18.48
C GLN A 745 -5.92 6.25 18.92
N THR A 746 -5.13 5.34 19.49
CA THR A 746 -5.59 3.99 19.86
C THR A 746 -4.87 3.42 21.07
N LEU A 747 -3.55 3.62 21.19
CA LEU A 747 -2.75 2.99 22.25
C LEU A 747 -3.20 3.45 23.64
N LEU A 748 -3.15 4.75 23.89
CA LEU A 748 -3.48 5.30 25.21
C LEU A 748 -4.96 5.05 25.59
N PRO A 749 -5.97 5.33 24.71
CA PRO A 749 -7.36 5.04 25.06
C PRO A 749 -7.67 3.56 25.31
N THR A 750 -6.86 2.67 24.73
CA THR A 750 -7.02 1.22 24.99
C THR A 750 -6.39 0.83 26.33
N LEU A 751 -5.24 1.40 26.66
CA LEU A 751 -4.56 1.14 27.95
C LEU A 751 -5.33 1.71 29.16
N GLU A 752 -6.15 2.74 28.96
CA GLU A 752 -7.06 3.25 30.01
C GLU A 752 -8.12 2.23 30.43
N LYS A 753 -8.40 1.22 29.57
CA LYS A 753 -9.35 0.13 29.88
C LYS A 753 -8.71 -1.01 30.67
N ALA A 754 -7.38 -1.02 30.81
CA ALA A 754 -6.65 -2.05 31.55
C ALA A 754 -6.78 -1.80 33.05
N ASP A 755 -7.23 -2.82 33.79
CA ASP A 755 -7.31 -2.77 35.24
C ASP A 755 -5.91 -2.73 35.88
N ASN A 756 -5.84 -2.32 37.17
CA ASN A 756 -4.57 -2.21 37.86
C ASN A 756 -3.84 -3.56 38.02
N ASN A 757 -4.57 -4.67 37.98
CA ASN A 757 -4.00 -6.01 38.06
C ASN A 757 -3.65 -6.62 36.70
N ASP A 758 -4.03 -5.97 35.61
CA ASP A 758 -3.72 -6.43 34.26
C ASP A 758 -2.25 -6.15 33.91
N LEU A 759 -1.68 -7.05 33.15
CA LEU A 759 -0.32 -6.89 32.64
C LEU A 759 -0.33 -6.17 31.29
N VAL A 760 0.54 -5.19 31.14
CA VAL A 760 0.77 -4.56 29.83
C VAL A 760 2.02 -5.17 29.21
N VAL A 761 1.89 -5.73 28.02
CA VAL A 761 2.97 -6.41 27.31
C VAL A 761 3.25 -5.71 25.99
N ALA A 762 4.51 -5.41 25.74
CA ALA A 762 4.96 -4.86 24.48
C ALA A 762 6.29 -5.48 24.02
N THR A 763 6.35 -5.94 22.76
CA THR A 763 7.51 -6.67 22.25
C THR A 763 8.75 -5.80 22.01
N GLY A 764 8.60 -4.49 21.74
CA GLY A 764 9.73 -3.58 21.46
C GLY A 764 10.02 -2.60 22.61
N THR A 765 11.31 -2.30 22.85
CA THR A 765 11.77 -1.36 23.87
C THR A 765 11.18 0.03 23.71
N SER A 766 11.12 0.57 22.46
CA SER A 766 10.51 1.86 22.16
C SER A 766 9.03 1.91 22.56
N CYS A 767 8.30 0.79 22.43
CA CYS A 767 6.90 0.71 22.81
C CYS A 767 6.73 0.69 24.32
N ARG A 768 7.56 -0.08 25.06
CA ARG A 768 7.54 -0.12 26.52
C ARG A 768 7.81 1.25 27.11
N HIS A 769 8.84 1.92 26.62
CA HIS A 769 9.16 3.28 27.07
C HIS A 769 8.07 4.32 26.75
N GLN A 770 7.41 4.21 25.57
CA GLN A 770 6.28 5.07 25.25
C GLN A 770 5.08 4.86 26.19
N ILE A 771 4.82 3.61 26.55
CA ILE A 771 3.74 3.24 27.49
C ILE A 771 4.08 3.76 28.89
N GLU A 772 5.31 3.60 29.35
CA GLU A 772 5.76 4.13 30.64
C GLU A 772 5.65 5.66 30.70
N ASP A 773 6.10 6.34 29.65
CA ASP A 773 6.20 7.81 29.59
C ASP A 773 4.82 8.50 29.48
N PHE A 774 3.83 7.87 28.83
CA PHE A 774 2.51 8.48 28.56
C PHE A 774 1.35 7.85 29.32
N ALA A 775 1.44 6.58 29.72
CA ALA A 775 0.37 5.88 30.40
C ALA A 775 0.70 5.56 31.86
N ASP A 776 1.92 5.88 32.34
CA ASP A 776 2.42 5.55 33.68
C ASP A 776 2.20 4.06 34.05
N LYS A 777 2.34 3.18 33.06
CA LYS A 777 2.21 1.73 33.22
C LYS A 777 3.53 1.07 32.81
N GLN A 778 3.96 0.07 33.62
CA GLN A 778 5.14 -0.73 33.26
C GLN A 778 4.80 -1.66 32.10
N GLY A 779 5.58 -1.57 31.01
CA GLY A 779 5.51 -2.51 29.90
C GLY A 779 6.44 -3.72 30.12
N LEU A 780 5.89 -4.94 30.05
CA LEU A 780 6.66 -6.18 30.12
C LEU A 780 6.96 -6.72 28.72
N HIS A 781 8.03 -7.51 28.59
CA HIS A 781 8.30 -8.27 27.36
C HIS A 781 7.67 -9.67 27.43
N PRO A 782 7.27 -10.31 26.33
CA PRO A 782 6.76 -11.69 26.33
C PRO A 782 7.66 -12.68 27.06
N ALA A 783 8.98 -12.56 26.95
CA ALA A 783 9.91 -13.42 27.65
C ALA A 783 9.75 -13.41 29.19
N GLU A 784 9.36 -12.26 29.76
CA GLU A 784 9.10 -12.16 31.19
C GLU A 784 7.81 -12.89 31.57
N ILE A 785 6.79 -12.88 30.72
CA ILE A 785 5.54 -13.63 30.92
C ILE A 785 5.79 -15.13 30.87
N PHE A 786 6.60 -15.60 29.91
CA PHE A 786 6.99 -17.00 29.82
C PHE A 786 7.80 -17.43 31.06
N TRP A 787 8.75 -16.58 31.52
CA TRP A 787 9.47 -16.87 32.72
C TRP A 787 8.58 -16.95 33.97
N MET A 788 7.57 -16.06 34.09
CA MET A 788 6.57 -16.15 35.17
C MET A 788 5.82 -17.47 35.15
N ALA A 789 5.48 -17.99 33.95
CA ALA A 789 4.76 -19.25 33.78
C ALA A 789 5.65 -20.50 34.02
N LEU A 790 6.98 -20.39 33.87
CA LEU A 790 7.92 -21.49 34.09
C LEU A 790 8.48 -21.53 35.52
N ASN A 791 8.58 -20.38 36.20
CA ASN A 791 9.20 -20.24 37.50
C ASN A 791 8.21 -20.25 38.69
N ARG A 792 6.93 -20.46 38.48
CA ARG A 792 5.99 -20.63 39.58
C ARG A 792 6.28 -21.95 40.28
N LYS A 793 6.63 -21.86 41.56
CA LYS A 793 6.58 -23.03 42.44
C LYS A 793 5.11 -23.45 42.53
N SER A 794 4.79 -24.69 42.24
CA SER A 794 3.48 -25.29 42.49
C SER A 794 3.16 -25.09 43.98
N ASP A 795 2.23 -24.14 44.24
CA ASP A 795 1.61 -23.98 45.54
C ASP A 795 0.67 -25.15 45.85
#